data_5a58891da2072f3591e8b15de5c83f77
#
_entry.id   5a58891da2072f3591e8b15de5c83f77
#
_cell.length_a   1.000
_cell.length_b   1.000
_cell.length_c   1.000
_cell.angle_alpha   90.00
_cell.angle_beta   90.00
_cell.angle_gamma   90.00
#
_symmetry.space_group_name_H-M   'P 1'
#
loop_
_entity.id
_entity.type
_entity.pdbx_description
1 polymer ?
#
loop_
_entity_poly.entity_id
_entity_poly.type
_entity_poly.pdbx_seq_one_letter_code
_entity_poly.pdbx_strand_id
1 'polypeptide(L)'
;MKTNLNPKYIIVGGVAGGATAAARIRRNTENAQIILFEKGEYISYANCGLPYYIGGVIEERERLFVQTPEAFGRRFNIDVRINSEVMRIEPDKKIVHIRTSDGDEYTESYDKLLLSPGASPVRPPLPGIENEGIYTLRNIADTDNIKNYIQQHNVKRAIIVGGGFIGLEMAENIHRTGAEVAVVEMGNQVMAPIDFSMASIVHQHLQEKGIQLYLNQAVESFTRENDILKVHLKSGIELEADFVLLSIGVRPQTNLAREAGLKLGETQGIYVNEFLQTSDESIYAVGDAIEYPHPITGKPWLNFLAGPANRQARIAADNIVFDNINTYEGSIGTSIAKVFDITVASTGLPAKRLKQMNIPYLSSTIHTGSHAGYYPGSLQMDIKITFSPNDGRLYGAQIVGYDGVDKRIDQYALAIKNGATIEFLTRLEHAYAPPFSSAKDPIAISGYVAENILSNKMTPLYWREMQNADLSKVTLVDVRTPDEAALGSIRGAINIPLDDLRERMSEIPKERPVYLFCEVGLRGYIASNILKGCGYKDVRNLVGGLKTYETATKPIITPTPGLKENKNECNHPVLNDESTAIIRVDACGIQCPGPILKLKKSIEILQPGQLIEVRSTDAGFPHDAASWCSSTGHKFIERRTEKGIHYVLIEKSTSKSVENVINTNEEKGKTFILFSDDLDKALATFVLANGAAATGKKVTIFFTFWGLNTIKKSHKPKVKKDLLGRMFGWLLPSDTRKLSLSKMNMAGIGAKMMRFIMKRKGVDSLESLRQQAIDNGVEFIACQMSMDVMGIKREELLDGVNIGGVATYMNRAEQSNVNLFI
;
A
#
# COMPACT_ATOMS: atom_id res chain seq x y z
N MET A 1 -41.40 -24.76 31.35
CA MET A 1 -41.53 -25.08 29.91
C MET A 1 -41.12 -26.52 29.69
N LYS A 2 -41.89 -27.31 28.94
CA LYS A 2 -41.45 -28.67 28.55
C LYS A 2 -40.27 -28.49 27.64
N THR A 3 -39.05 -28.79 28.12
CA THR A 3 -37.85 -28.83 27.27
C THR A 3 -38.09 -29.92 26.21
N ASN A 4 -38.21 -29.50 24.95
CA ASN A 4 -38.22 -30.45 23.84
C ASN A 4 -36.90 -31.22 23.87
N LEU A 5 -36.94 -32.52 24.09
CA LEU A 5 -35.72 -33.35 24.24
C LEU A 5 -34.91 -33.41 22.94
N ASN A 6 -35.52 -33.13 21.78
CA ASN A 6 -34.90 -33.11 20.45
C ASN A 6 -35.37 -31.88 19.66
N PRO A 7 -34.89 -30.69 19.97
CA PRO A 7 -35.30 -29.49 19.26
C PRO A 7 -34.81 -29.51 17.79
N LYS A 8 -35.63 -28.94 16.90
CA LYS A 8 -35.33 -28.86 15.47
C LYS A 8 -34.97 -27.44 15.09
N TYR A 9 -33.77 -27.28 14.62
CA TYR A 9 -33.23 -25.99 14.18
C TYR A 9 -32.99 -25.98 12.68
N ILE A 10 -33.49 -24.94 12.03
CA ILE A 10 -33.27 -24.70 10.60
C ILE A 10 -32.36 -23.49 10.41
N ILE A 11 -31.40 -23.62 9.51
CA ILE A 11 -30.49 -22.55 9.09
C ILE A 11 -30.65 -22.32 7.59
N VAL A 12 -30.88 -21.06 7.17
CA VAL A 12 -31.01 -20.65 5.79
C VAL A 12 -29.77 -19.90 5.36
N GLY A 13 -29.00 -20.44 4.41
CA GLY A 13 -27.73 -19.96 3.94
C GLY A 13 -26.54 -20.68 4.57
N GLY A 14 -25.67 -21.24 3.74
CA GLY A 14 -24.62 -22.17 4.13
C GLY A 14 -23.19 -21.61 4.12
N VAL A 15 -23.00 -20.29 4.01
CA VAL A 15 -21.64 -19.72 3.93
C VAL A 15 -21.18 -19.21 5.31
N ALA A 16 -20.69 -17.99 5.44
CA ALA A 16 -20.02 -17.52 6.65
C ALA A 16 -20.88 -17.61 7.93
N GLY A 17 -22.04 -16.97 7.94
CA GLY A 17 -22.92 -16.91 9.10
C GLY A 17 -23.58 -18.26 9.39
N GLY A 18 -24.24 -18.85 8.39
CA GLY A 18 -25.02 -20.07 8.61
C GLY A 18 -24.16 -21.30 8.94
N ALA A 19 -23.08 -21.55 8.20
CA ALA A 19 -22.19 -22.68 8.50
C ALA A 19 -21.54 -22.56 9.90
N THR A 20 -21.11 -21.35 10.28
CA THR A 20 -20.55 -21.07 11.60
C THR A 20 -21.58 -21.32 12.71
N ALA A 21 -22.84 -20.86 12.52
CA ALA A 21 -23.91 -21.04 13.47
C ALA A 21 -24.29 -22.52 13.59
N ALA A 22 -24.48 -23.24 12.48
CA ALA A 22 -24.82 -24.63 12.46
C ALA A 22 -23.81 -25.50 13.24
N ALA A 23 -22.51 -25.31 12.94
CA ALA A 23 -21.45 -25.99 13.66
C ALA A 23 -21.38 -25.60 15.16
N ARG A 24 -21.74 -24.36 15.52
CA ARG A 24 -21.77 -23.90 16.92
C ARG A 24 -22.97 -24.47 17.64
N ILE A 25 -24.15 -24.50 17.04
CA ILE A 25 -25.36 -25.13 17.63
C ILE A 25 -25.09 -26.59 17.98
N ARG A 26 -24.47 -27.35 17.04
CA ARG A 26 -24.13 -28.77 17.32
C ARG A 26 -23.19 -28.91 18.52
N ARG A 27 -22.18 -28.04 18.64
CA ARG A 27 -21.27 -28.05 19.80
C ARG A 27 -21.97 -27.72 21.13
N ASN A 28 -23.09 -26.98 21.07
CA ASN A 28 -23.88 -26.62 22.24
C ASN A 28 -24.92 -27.65 22.60
N THR A 29 -25.41 -28.43 21.63
CA THR A 29 -26.42 -29.47 21.84
C THR A 29 -26.27 -30.61 20.83
N GLU A 30 -26.03 -31.83 21.35
CA GLU A 30 -25.83 -33.02 20.51
C GLU A 30 -27.18 -33.63 20.05
N ASN A 31 -28.24 -33.44 20.80
CA ASN A 31 -29.54 -34.09 20.54
C ASN A 31 -30.44 -33.32 19.56
N ALA A 32 -30.07 -32.11 19.18
CA ALA A 32 -30.86 -31.30 18.24
C ALA A 32 -30.84 -31.89 16.83
N GLN A 33 -31.97 -31.82 16.13
CA GLN A 33 -32.02 -31.98 14.69
C GLN A 33 -31.63 -30.64 14.05
N ILE A 34 -30.60 -30.63 13.22
CA ILE A 34 -30.12 -29.42 12.56
C ILE A 34 -30.19 -29.64 11.05
N ILE A 35 -30.92 -28.76 10.36
CA ILE A 35 -31.01 -28.76 8.90
C ILE A 35 -30.41 -27.42 8.38
N LEU A 36 -29.46 -27.51 7.45
CA LEU A 36 -28.87 -26.36 6.77
C LEU A 36 -29.31 -26.36 5.31
N PHE A 37 -30.03 -25.33 4.89
CA PHE A 37 -30.42 -25.12 3.52
C PHE A 37 -29.48 -24.14 2.82
N GLU A 38 -28.96 -24.54 1.65
CA GLU A 38 -28.21 -23.71 0.77
C GLU A 38 -28.75 -23.83 -0.66
N LYS A 39 -29.06 -22.71 -1.28
CA LYS A 39 -29.59 -22.67 -2.64
C LYS A 39 -28.57 -23.02 -3.73
N GLY A 40 -27.28 -22.83 -3.44
CA GLY A 40 -26.19 -23.19 -4.32
C GLY A 40 -25.64 -24.57 -4.05
N GLU A 41 -24.66 -24.97 -4.84
CA GLU A 41 -23.97 -26.27 -4.72
C GLU A 41 -22.96 -26.33 -3.57
N TYR A 42 -22.51 -25.18 -3.05
CA TYR A 42 -21.36 -25.11 -2.14
C TYR A 42 -21.70 -24.38 -0.87
N ILE A 43 -21.26 -24.94 0.25
CA ILE A 43 -21.26 -24.31 1.56
C ILE A 43 -19.85 -23.94 1.99
N SER A 44 -19.72 -23.07 2.99
CA SER A 44 -18.45 -22.83 3.72
C SER A 44 -17.24 -22.61 2.80
N TYR A 45 -17.37 -21.77 1.80
CA TYR A 45 -16.26 -21.42 0.90
C TYR A 45 -15.69 -20.02 1.20
N ALA A 46 -14.45 -19.80 0.76
CA ALA A 46 -13.68 -18.57 0.93
C ALA A 46 -14.19 -17.48 -0.02
N ASN A 47 -15.29 -16.80 0.31
CA ASN A 47 -15.90 -15.75 -0.52
C ASN A 47 -14.90 -14.62 -0.86
N CYS A 48 -14.07 -14.22 0.10
CA CYS A 48 -13.03 -13.21 -0.13
C CYS A 48 -11.83 -13.72 -0.96
N GLY A 49 -11.76 -15.04 -1.24
CA GLY A 49 -10.73 -15.65 -2.09
C GLY A 49 -11.05 -15.62 -3.58
N LEU A 50 -12.30 -15.32 -3.97
CA LEU A 50 -12.78 -15.42 -5.34
C LEU A 50 -12.00 -14.53 -6.32
N PRO A 51 -11.73 -13.25 -6.05
CA PRO A 51 -10.90 -12.41 -6.92
C PRO A 51 -9.50 -12.97 -7.12
N TYR A 52 -8.89 -13.50 -6.07
CA TYR A 52 -7.53 -14.05 -6.10
C TYR A 52 -7.42 -15.36 -6.88
N TYR A 53 -8.48 -16.14 -6.90
CA TYR A 53 -8.57 -17.34 -7.75
C TYR A 53 -8.75 -16.96 -9.23
N ILE A 54 -9.54 -15.95 -9.53
CA ILE A 54 -9.70 -15.42 -10.90
C ILE A 54 -8.34 -14.94 -11.45
N GLY A 55 -7.57 -14.20 -10.65
CA GLY A 55 -6.24 -13.68 -11.02
C GLY A 55 -5.10 -14.70 -10.91
N GLY A 56 -5.37 -15.95 -10.52
CA GLY A 56 -4.36 -17.01 -10.42
C GLY A 56 -3.40 -16.90 -9.23
N VAL A 57 -3.71 -16.06 -8.22
CA VAL A 57 -2.97 -16.03 -6.94
C VAL A 57 -3.28 -17.28 -6.12
N ILE A 58 -4.55 -17.66 -6.09
CA ILE A 58 -5.00 -18.99 -5.64
C ILE A 58 -5.08 -19.85 -6.90
N GLU A 59 -4.19 -20.80 -7.04
CA GLU A 59 -4.08 -21.61 -8.25
C GLU A 59 -5.14 -22.72 -8.31
N GLU A 60 -5.35 -23.40 -7.19
CA GLU A 60 -6.22 -24.56 -7.08
C GLU A 60 -7.61 -24.15 -6.62
N ARG A 61 -8.65 -24.48 -7.40
CA ARG A 61 -10.06 -24.16 -7.11
C ARG A 61 -10.51 -24.74 -5.75
N GLU A 62 -10.03 -25.92 -5.44
CA GLU A 62 -10.38 -26.71 -4.24
C GLU A 62 -9.97 -26.00 -2.96
N ARG A 63 -8.98 -25.10 -3.01
CA ARG A 63 -8.56 -24.27 -1.86
C ARG A 63 -9.60 -23.21 -1.46
N LEU A 64 -10.57 -22.94 -2.33
CA LEU A 64 -11.68 -22.06 -1.99
C LEU A 64 -12.67 -22.74 -1.02
N PHE A 65 -12.72 -24.06 -0.97
CA PHE A 65 -13.66 -24.80 -0.12
C PHE A 65 -13.06 -25.05 1.26
N VAL A 66 -13.61 -24.39 2.27
CA VAL A 66 -13.22 -24.61 3.67
C VAL A 66 -13.77 -25.96 4.16
N GLN A 67 -15.00 -26.30 3.78
CA GLN A 67 -15.65 -27.58 4.03
C GLN A 67 -16.53 -27.98 2.85
N THR A 68 -16.60 -29.29 2.53
CA THR A 68 -17.61 -29.80 1.62
C THR A 68 -18.92 -30.13 2.38
N PRO A 69 -20.08 -30.13 1.69
CA PRO A 69 -21.37 -30.48 2.32
C PRO A 69 -21.32 -31.81 3.06
N GLU A 70 -20.73 -32.84 2.44
CA GLU A 70 -20.66 -34.21 3.01
C GLU A 70 -19.73 -34.25 4.22
N ALA A 71 -18.54 -33.61 4.13
CA ALA A 71 -17.59 -33.59 5.24
C ALA A 71 -18.15 -32.81 6.44
N PHE A 72 -18.82 -31.67 6.16
CA PHE A 72 -19.46 -30.85 7.17
C PHE A 72 -20.62 -31.57 7.83
N GLY A 73 -21.55 -32.16 7.04
CA GLY A 73 -22.69 -32.93 7.53
C GLY A 73 -22.25 -34.08 8.41
N ARG A 74 -21.31 -34.91 7.96
CA ARG A 74 -20.77 -36.03 8.72
C ARG A 74 -20.06 -35.63 10.00
N ARG A 75 -19.21 -34.57 9.94
CA ARG A 75 -18.42 -34.12 11.11
C ARG A 75 -19.32 -33.57 12.21
N PHE A 76 -20.34 -32.82 11.85
CA PHE A 76 -21.21 -32.11 12.79
C PHE A 76 -22.58 -32.73 12.94
N ASN A 77 -22.84 -33.90 12.33
CA ASN A 77 -24.16 -34.54 12.34
C ASN A 77 -25.29 -33.54 11.98
N ILE A 78 -25.12 -32.83 10.85
CA ILE A 78 -26.02 -31.82 10.30
C ILE A 78 -26.58 -32.36 8.98
N ASP A 79 -27.91 -32.26 8.79
CA ASP A 79 -28.55 -32.49 7.50
C ASP A 79 -28.32 -31.28 6.59
N VAL A 80 -27.33 -31.39 5.70
CA VAL A 80 -26.93 -30.31 4.76
C VAL A 80 -27.65 -30.54 3.44
N ARG A 81 -28.55 -29.66 3.09
CA ARG A 81 -29.34 -29.71 1.84
C ARG A 81 -28.92 -28.57 0.93
N ILE A 82 -28.00 -28.85 0.01
CA ILE A 82 -27.60 -27.97 -1.08
C ILE A 82 -28.65 -28.01 -2.20
N ASN A 83 -28.55 -27.08 -3.16
CA ASN A 83 -29.51 -26.92 -4.27
C ASN A 83 -30.96 -26.86 -3.78
N SER A 84 -31.18 -26.30 -2.61
CA SER A 84 -32.46 -26.29 -1.92
C SER A 84 -32.77 -24.89 -1.40
N GLU A 85 -33.58 -24.17 -2.14
CA GLU A 85 -33.93 -22.78 -1.81
C GLU A 85 -35.16 -22.72 -0.90
N VAL A 86 -35.02 -22.03 0.24
CA VAL A 86 -36.18 -21.68 1.07
C VAL A 86 -36.91 -20.53 0.41
N MET A 87 -38.10 -20.81 -0.08
CA MET A 87 -38.90 -19.86 -0.85
C MET A 87 -39.82 -19.00 0.02
N ARG A 88 -40.32 -19.56 1.15
CA ARG A 88 -41.28 -18.88 2.02
C ARG A 88 -41.17 -19.39 3.45
N ILE A 89 -41.48 -18.54 4.41
CA ILE A 89 -41.60 -18.84 5.83
C ILE A 89 -43.04 -18.56 6.27
N GLU A 90 -43.64 -19.44 7.03
CA GLU A 90 -44.88 -19.23 7.77
C GLU A 90 -44.59 -19.21 9.27
N PRO A 91 -44.34 -18.07 9.89
CA PRO A 91 -43.91 -17.95 11.27
C PRO A 91 -44.95 -18.54 12.26
N ASP A 92 -46.24 -18.27 12.06
CA ASP A 92 -47.32 -18.74 12.93
C ASP A 92 -47.38 -20.27 13.00
N LYS A 93 -47.06 -20.98 11.90
CA LYS A 93 -47.01 -22.43 11.83
C LYS A 93 -45.62 -23.00 12.12
N LYS A 94 -44.61 -22.16 12.19
CA LYS A 94 -43.18 -22.54 12.30
C LYS A 94 -42.75 -23.52 11.21
N ILE A 95 -43.07 -23.22 9.96
CA ILE A 95 -42.66 -24.00 8.79
C ILE A 95 -41.97 -23.13 7.75
N VAL A 96 -41.06 -23.76 7.01
CA VAL A 96 -40.44 -23.21 5.81
C VAL A 96 -40.85 -24.04 4.59
N HIS A 97 -41.00 -23.37 3.46
CA HIS A 97 -41.29 -24.00 2.15
C HIS A 97 -39.99 -24.02 1.36
N ILE A 98 -39.62 -25.17 0.86
CA ILE A 98 -38.38 -25.40 0.14
C ILE A 98 -38.67 -25.82 -1.30
N ARG A 99 -37.88 -25.32 -2.25
CA ARG A 99 -37.83 -25.78 -3.63
C ARG A 99 -36.44 -26.29 -3.95
N THR A 100 -36.35 -27.51 -4.47
CA THR A 100 -35.07 -28.07 -4.96
C THR A 100 -34.79 -27.59 -6.38
N SER A 101 -33.53 -27.77 -6.84
CA SER A 101 -33.13 -27.48 -8.24
C SER A 101 -33.92 -28.29 -9.26
N ASP A 102 -34.42 -29.46 -8.88
CA ASP A 102 -35.22 -30.36 -9.72
C ASP A 102 -36.71 -29.95 -9.79
N GLY A 103 -37.09 -28.91 -9.03
CA GLY A 103 -38.41 -28.33 -9.01
C GLY A 103 -39.33 -28.95 -7.95
N ASP A 104 -38.89 -29.89 -7.16
CA ASP A 104 -39.67 -30.48 -6.08
C ASP A 104 -39.88 -29.46 -4.95
N GLU A 105 -41.12 -29.41 -4.46
CA GLU A 105 -41.51 -28.55 -3.35
C GLU A 105 -41.94 -29.38 -2.13
N TYR A 106 -41.42 -29.01 -0.95
CA TYR A 106 -41.78 -29.61 0.32
C TYR A 106 -41.67 -28.60 1.47
N THR A 107 -42.11 -29.01 2.64
CA THR A 107 -42.06 -28.18 3.85
C THR A 107 -41.30 -28.86 4.98
N GLU A 108 -40.67 -28.03 5.81
CA GLU A 108 -40.01 -28.44 7.05
C GLU A 108 -40.44 -27.56 8.22
N SER A 109 -40.69 -28.20 9.36
CA SER A 109 -41.02 -27.49 10.61
C SER A 109 -39.76 -27.15 11.39
N TYR A 110 -39.81 -26.12 12.24
CA TYR A 110 -38.70 -25.73 13.12
C TYR A 110 -39.17 -25.33 14.51
N ASP A 111 -38.32 -25.49 15.51
CA ASP A 111 -38.48 -24.86 16.83
C ASP A 111 -37.85 -23.45 16.82
N LYS A 112 -36.65 -23.30 16.23
CA LYS A 112 -36.00 -22.04 15.97
C LYS A 112 -35.42 -22.02 14.56
N LEU A 113 -35.42 -20.81 13.95
CA LEU A 113 -34.94 -20.57 12.58
C LEU A 113 -33.83 -19.51 12.60
N LEU A 114 -32.74 -19.75 11.89
CA LEU A 114 -31.68 -18.76 11.66
C LEU A 114 -31.63 -18.37 10.19
N LEU A 115 -31.76 -17.08 9.92
CA LEU A 115 -31.63 -16.47 8.59
C LEU A 115 -30.22 -15.93 8.39
N SER A 116 -29.52 -16.43 7.37
CA SER A 116 -28.20 -15.94 6.94
C SER A 116 -28.15 -15.85 5.40
N PRO A 117 -29.12 -15.16 4.76
CA PRO A 117 -29.24 -15.14 3.30
C PRO A 117 -28.15 -14.25 2.63
N GLY A 118 -27.42 -13.43 3.41
CA GLY A 118 -26.38 -12.56 2.92
C GLY A 118 -26.88 -11.36 2.13
N ALA A 119 -26.09 -10.93 1.14
CA ALA A 119 -26.38 -9.81 0.25
C ALA A 119 -26.20 -10.22 -1.22
N SER A 120 -26.82 -9.48 -2.14
CA SER A 120 -26.67 -9.65 -3.59
C SER A 120 -26.00 -8.44 -4.22
N PRO A 121 -25.19 -8.60 -5.28
CA PRO A 121 -24.67 -7.51 -6.06
C PRO A 121 -25.81 -6.63 -6.63
N VAL A 122 -25.57 -5.33 -6.66
CA VAL A 122 -26.50 -4.39 -7.30
C VAL A 122 -26.33 -4.51 -8.80
N ARG A 123 -27.44 -4.81 -9.50
CA ARG A 123 -27.54 -4.83 -10.97
C ARG A 123 -28.66 -3.88 -11.38
N PRO A 124 -28.36 -2.61 -11.75
CA PRO A 124 -29.37 -1.63 -12.10
C PRO A 124 -29.95 -1.96 -13.49
N PRO A 125 -31.18 -1.56 -13.79
CA PRO A 125 -31.81 -1.84 -15.08
C PRO A 125 -31.30 -0.87 -16.16
N LEU A 126 -30.00 -0.97 -16.49
CA LEU A 126 -29.39 -0.18 -17.56
C LEU A 126 -29.60 -0.85 -18.92
N PRO A 127 -29.85 -0.06 -20.00
CA PRO A 127 -29.93 -0.62 -21.34
C PRO A 127 -28.69 -1.40 -21.71
N GLY A 128 -28.87 -2.62 -22.22
CA GLY A 128 -27.78 -3.47 -22.65
C GLY A 128 -27.01 -4.21 -21.54
N ILE A 129 -27.44 -4.15 -20.30
CA ILE A 129 -26.77 -4.81 -19.16
C ILE A 129 -26.74 -6.35 -19.29
N GLU A 130 -27.62 -6.92 -20.09
CA GLU A 130 -27.70 -8.36 -20.33
C GLU A 130 -26.78 -8.83 -21.48
N ASN A 131 -25.97 -7.92 -22.06
CA ASN A 131 -24.99 -8.34 -23.06
C ASN A 131 -23.97 -9.29 -22.44
N GLU A 132 -23.55 -10.27 -23.24
CA GLU A 132 -22.48 -11.18 -22.88
C GLU A 132 -21.19 -10.40 -22.56
N GLY A 133 -20.41 -10.87 -21.60
CA GLY A 133 -19.18 -10.18 -21.14
C GLY A 133 -19.42 -9.23 -19.97
N ILE A 134 -20.68 -9.06 -19.51
CA ILE A 134 -21.01 -8.24 -18.34
C ILE A 134 -21.35 -9.16 -17.16
N TYR A 135 -20.58 -9.06 -16.10
CA TYR A 135 -20.66 -9.95 -14.94
C TYR A 135 -20.78 -9.18 -13.61
N THR A 136 -21.27 -9.88 -12.61
CA THR A 136 -21.14 -9.56 -11.19
C THR A 136 -20.41 -10.70 -10.49
N LEU A 137 -19.76 -10.45 -9.35
CA LEU A 137 -19.06 -11.46 -8.58
C LEU A 137 -19.71 -11.63 -7.21
N ARG A 138 -20.20 -12.85 -6.90
CA ARG A 138 -20.81 -13.15 -5.61
C ARG A 138 -20.43 -14.53 -5.06
N ASN A 139 -20.42 -15.56 -5.90
CA ASN A 139 -20.30 -16.95 -5.50
C ASN A 139 -19.32 -17.74 -6.39
N ILE A 140 -19.21 -19.04 -6.16
CA ILE A 140 -18.31 -19.92 -6.93
C ILE A 140 -18.73 -20.01 -8.40
N ALA A 141 -20.03 -20.10 -8.69
CA ALA A 141 -20.51 -20.18 -10.07
C ALA A 141 -20.16 -18.92 -10.87
N ASP A 142 -20.36 -17.74 -10.27
CA ASP A 142 -19.93 -16.47 -10.90
C ASP A 142 -18.42 -16.48 -11.17
N THR A 143 -17.65 -16.99 -10.20
CA THR A 143 -16.17 -17.05 -10.29
C THR A 143 -15.72 -17.94 -11.43
N ASP A 144 -16.31 -19.14 -11.54
CA ASP A 144 -16.00 -20.09 -12.61
C ASP A 144 -16.37 -19.50 -13.98
N ASN A 145 -17.55 -18.89 -14.09
CA ASN A 145 -18.01 -18.22 -15.32
C ASN A 145 -17.06 -17.09 -15.73
N ILE A 146 -16.69 -16.22 -14.79
CA ILE A 146 -15.76 -15.11 -15.05
C ILE A 146 -14.39 -15.64 -15.50
N LYS A 147 -13.82 -16.60 -14.75
CA LYS A 147 -12.51 -17.16 -15.07
C LYS A 147 -12.49 -17.84 -16.43
N ASN A 148 -13.51 -18.66 -16.71
CA ASN A 148 -13.66 -19.33 -18.00
C ASN A 148 -13.80 -18.31 -19.14
N TYR A 149 -14.63 -17.27 -18.96
CA TYR A 149 -14.82 -16.21 -19.96
C TYR A 149 -13.50 -15.50 -20.27
N ILE A 150 -12.75 -15.09 -19.25
CA ILE A 150 -11.45 -14.41 -19.41
C ILE A 150 -10.47 -15.28 -20.20
N GLN A 151 -10.44 -16.59 -19.93
CA GLN A 151 -9.54 -17.52 -20.61
C GLN A 151 -9.96 -17.80 -22.05
N GLN A 152 -11.26 -18.06 -22.29
CA GLN A 152 -11.77 -18.44 -23.61
C GLN A 152 -11.74 -17.28 -24.61
N HIS A 153 -12.02 -16.05 -24.15
CA HIS A 153 -12.10 -14.85 -24.99
C HIS A 153 -10.80 -14.05 -25.04
N ASN A 154 -9.73 -14.53 -24.35
CA ASN A 154 -8.44 -13.84 -24.32
C ASN A 154 -8.58 -12.34 -24.03
N VAL A 155 -9.31 -12.01 -22.96
CA VAL A 155 -9.66 -10.64 -22.57
C VAL A 155 -8.42 -9.74 -22.53
N LYS A 156 -8.45 -8.66 -23.29
CA LYS A 156 -7.39 -7.64 -23.37
C LYS A 156 -7.75 -6.33 -22.70
N ARG A 157 -9.04 -6.00 -22.70
CA ARG A 157 -9.57 -4.74 -22.12
C ARG A 157 -10.69 -5.07 -21.17
N ALA A 158 -10.53 -4.70 -19.92
CA ALA A 158 -11.51 -4.91 -18.88
C ALA A 158 -11.96 -3.59 -18.26
N ILE A 159 -13.26 -3.44 -18.02
CA ILE A 159 -13.80 -2.30 -17.30
C ILE A 159 -14.43 -2.77 -16.00
N ILE A 160 -13.99 -2.18 -14.90
CA ILE A 160 -14.54 -2.39 -13.57
C ILE A 160 -15.44 -1.19 -13.24
N VAL A 161 -16.72 -1.42 -13.11
CA VAL A 161 -17.67 -0.38 -12.71
C VAL A 161 -17.86 -0.43 -11.21
N GLY A 162 -17.35 0.58 -10.53
CA GLY A 162 -17.29 0.70 -9.05
C GLY A 162 -15.91 0.49 -8.45
N GLY A 163 -15.42 1.51 -7.76
CA GLY A 163 -14.10 1.56 -7.12
C GLY A 163 -14.09 1.14 -5.64
N GLY A 164 -14.99 0.23 -5.23
CA GLY A 164 -15.01 -0.35 -3.88
C GLY A 164 -13.97 -1.47 -3.69
N PHE A 165 -14.03 -2.17 -2.54
CA PHE A 165 -13.12 -3.29 -2.22
C PHE A 165 -13.08 -4.35 -3.32
N ILE A 166 -14.22 -4.92 -3.66
CA ILE A 166 -14.34 -5.99 -4.67
C ILE A 166 -13.84 -5.48 -6.03
N GLY A 167 -14.22 -4.24 -6.39
CA GLY A 167 -13.81 -3.65 -7.66
C GLY A 167 -12.30 -3.51 -7.79
N LEU A 168 -11.61 -3.02 -6.75
CA LEU A 168 -10.16 -2.84 -6.78
C LEU A 168 -9.41 -4.17 -6.69
N GLU A 169 -9.87 -5.14 -5.88
CA GLU A 169 -9.32 -6.49 -5.87
C GLU A 169 -9.46 -7.17 -7.24
N MET A 170 -10.60 -7.01 -7.91
CA MET A 170 -10.79 -7.52 -9.27
C MET A 170 -9.96 -6.77 -10.30
N ALA A 171 -9.82 -5.44 -10.18
CA ALA A 171 -8.96 -4.66 -11.07
C ALA A 171 -7.52 -5.15 -11.02
N GLU A 172 -6.96 -5.37 -9.81
CA GLU A 172 -5.63 -5.95 -9.64
C GLU A 172 -5.54 -7.35 -10.26
N ASN A 173 -6.50 -8.22 -9.94
CA ASN A 173 -6.42 -9.62 -10.33
C ASN A 173 -6.65 -9.83 -11.83
N ILE A 174 -7.48 -9.02 -12.49
CA ILE A 174 -7.64 -9.02 -13.95
C ILE A 174 -6.42 -8.41 -14.62
N HIS A 175 -5.86 -7.33 -14.07
CA HIS A 175 -4.62 -6.74 -14.59
C HIS A 175 -3.45 -7.77 -14.57
N ARG A 176 -3.38 -8.62 -13.57
CA ARG A 176 -2.40 -9.72 -13.48
C ARG A 176 -2.52 -10.74 -14.62
N THR A 177 -3.69 -10.90 -15.23
CA THR A 177 -3.85 -11.77 -16.42
C THR A 177 -3.30 -11.15 -17.71
N GLY A 178 -2.83 -9.88 -17.66
CA GLY A 178 -2.26 -9.15 -18.78
C GLY A 178 -3.26 -8.24 -19.50
N ALA A 179 -4.47 -8.07 -18.97
CA ALA A 179 -5.47 -7.15 -19.52
C ALA A 179 -5.18 -5.69 -19.10
N GLU A 180 -5.49 -4.77 -20.00
CA GLU A 180 -5.60 -3.34 -19.67
C GLU A 180 -6.91 -3.12 -18.89
N VAL A 181 -6.82 -2.42 -17.76
CA VAL A 181 -7.96 -2.26 -16.86
C VAL A 181 -8.32 -0.79 -16.69
N ALA A 182 -9.61 -0.49 -16.83
CA ALA A 182 -10.20 0.79 -16.48
C ALA A 182 -11.16 0.63 -15.30
N VAL A 183 -11.13 1.56 -14.37
CA VAL A 183 -12.07 1.66 -13.25
C VAL A 183 -12.96 2.88 -13.46
N VAL A 184 -14.27 2.66 -13.53
CA VAL A 184 -15.30 3.72 -13.65
C VAL A 184 -16.01 3.85 -12.32
N GLU A 185 -15.91 5.02 -11.70
CA GLU A 185 -16.50 5.29 -10.38
C GLU A 185 -17.38 6.57 -10.44
N MET A 186 -18.62 6.42 -9.99
CA MET A 186 -19.59 7.53 -9.98
C MET A 186 -19.18 8.63 -8.98
N GLY A 187 -18.54 8.26 -7.91
CA GLY A 187 -18.01 9.18 -6.92
C GLY A 187 -16.70 9.86 -7.35
N ASN A 188 -16.30 10.86 -6.60
CA ASN A 188 -15.01 11.55 -6.83
C ASN A 188 -13.79 10.78 -6.32
N GLN A 189 -13.97 9.57 -5.81
CA GLN A 189 -12.89 8.75 -5.26
C GLN A 189 -13.22 7.26 -5.27
N VAL A 190 -12.19 6.43 -5.36
CA VAL A 190 -12.27 5.00 -5.01
C VAL A 190 -12.24 4.82 -3.50
N MET A 191 -12.48 3.60 -3.01
CA MET A 191 -12.41 3.24 -1.58
C MET A 191 -13.28 4.15 -0.71
N ALA A 192 -14.59 4.06 -0.91
CA ALA A 192 -15.58 4.85 -0.17
C ALA A 192 -15.42 4.85 1.37
N PRO A 193 -14.87 3.84 2.07
CA PRO A 193 -14.68 3.90 3.52
C PRO A 193 -13.63 4.90 4.02
N ILE A 194 -12.73 5.39 3.17
CA ILE A 194 -11.69 6.35 3.56
C ILE A 194 -11.97 7.77 3.02
N ASP A 195 -11.34 8.78 3.61
CA ASP A 195 -11.44 10.16 3.17
C ASP A 195 -10.67 10.42 1.88
N PHE A 196 -11.04 11.48 1.16
CA PHE A 196 -10.47 11.81 -0.15
C PHE A 196 -8.95 11.93 -0.12
N SER A 197 -8.36 12.59 0.89
CA SER A 197 -6.89 12.72 0.98
C SER A 197 -6.15 11.39 1.14
N MET A 198 -6.81 10.39 1.71
CA MET A 198 -6.27 9.03 1.80
C MET A 198 -6.53 8.25 0.49
N ALA A 199 -7.70 8.42 -0.10
CA ALA A 199 -8.03 7.81 -1.38
C ALA A 199 -7.15 8.34 -2.53
N SER A 200 -6.70 9.59 -2.48
CA SER A 200 -5.81 10.18 -3.48
C SER A 200 -4.47 9.45 -3.57
N ILE A 201 -3.97 8.89 -2.47
CA ILE A 201 -2.77 8.03 -2.48
C ILE A 201 -3.06 6.76 -3.31
N VAL A 202 -4.24 6.17 -3.12
CA VAL A 202 -4.67 4.98 -3.87
C VAL A 202 -4.85 5.31 -5.36
N HIS A 203 -5.42 6.50 -5.69
CA HIS A 203 -5.56 6.94 -7.07
C HIS A 203 -4.21 7.02 -7.79
N GLN A 204 -3.21 7.65 -7.18
CA GLN A 204 -1.88 7.77 -7.76
C GLN A 204 -1.25 6.40 -7.95
N HIS A 205 -1.36 5.53 -6.94
CA HIS A 205 -0.82 4.18 -7.02
C HIS A 205 -1.47 3.35 -8.14
N LEU A 206 -2.79 3.42 -8.31
CA LEU A 206 -3.49 2.75 -9.40
C LEU A 206 -3.01 3.24 -10.77
N GLN A 207 -2.85 4.58 -10.95
CA GLN A 207 -2.33 5.14 -12.19
C GLN A 207 -0.87 4.74 -12.47
N GLU A 208 -0.03 4.68 -11.44
CA GLU A 208 1.35 4.17 -11.53
C GLU A 208 1.40 2.70 -11.96
N LYS A 209 0.38 1.91 -11.59
CA LYS A 209 0.21 0.51 -12.02
C LYS A 209 -0.44 0.38 -13.41
N GLY A 210 -0.74 1.48 -14.08
CA GLY A 210 -1.33 1.47 -15.42
C GLY A 210 -2.85 1.32 -15.44
N ILE A 211 -3.52 1.43 -14.30
CA ILE A 211 -4.98 1.40 -14.23
C ILE A 211 -5.53 2.77 -14.65
N GLN A 212 -6.43 2.77 -15.61
CA GLN A 212 -7.14 3.96 -16.04
C GLN A 212 -8.26 4.30 -15.06
N LEU A 213 -8.32 5.53 -14.55
CA LEU A 213 -9.34 5.98 -13.59
C LEU A 213 -10.28 6.98 -14.22
N TYR A 214 -11.57 6.64 -14.21
CA TYR A 214 -12.68 7.50 -14.63
C TYR A 214 -13.56 7.82 -13.42
N LEU A 215 -13.18 8.87 -12.66
CA LEU A 215 -13.93 9.32 -11.48
C LEU A 215 -14.99 10.36 -11.86
N ASN A 216 -16.01 10.51 -11.02
CA ASN A 216 -17.22 11.32 -11.29
C ASN A 216 -17.92 10.89 -12.59
N GLN A 217 -17.85 9.60 -12.94
CA GLN A 217 -18.41 9.04 -14.15
C GLN A 217 -19.41 7.94 -13.82
N ALA A 218 -20.62 8.06 -14.35
CA ALA A 218 -21.64 7.03 -14.23
C ALA A 218 -21.86 6.34 -15.57
N VAL A 219 -21.97 5.03 -15.54
CA VAL A 219 -22.39 4.26 -16.72
C VAL A 219 -23.87 4.51 -17.01
N GLU A 220 -24.21 4.76 -18.25
CA GLU A 220 -25.56 5.01 -18.73
C GLU A 220 -26.15 3.81 -19.47
N SER A 221 -25.37 3.18 -20.32
CA SER A 221 -25.80 2.03 -21.12
C SER A 221 -24.64 1.19 -21.62
N PHE A 222 -24.97 0.05 -22.17
CA PHE A 222 -24.04 -0.86 -22.84
C PHE A 222 -24.57 -1.17 -24.24
N THR A 223 -23.67 -1.23 -25.23
CA THR A 223 -24.00 -1.72 -26.58
C THR A 223 -22.95 -2.73 -27.02
N ARG A 224 -23.30 -3.59 -27.98
CA ARG A 224 -22.35 -4.54 -28.58
C ARG A 224 -22.36 -4.34 -30.09
N GLU A 225 -21.19 -4.01 -30.64
CA GLU A 225 -20.98 -3.79 -32.05
C GLU A 225 -19.77 -4.57 -32.52
N ASN A 226 -19.91 -5.40 -33.53
CA ASN A 226 -18.83 -6.23 -34.11
C ASN A 226 -18.05 -7.02 -33.04
N ASP A 227 -18.75 -7.66 -32.10
CA ASP A 227 -18.24 -8.39 -30.94
C ASP A 227 -17.47 -7.56 -29.91
N ILE A 228 -17.42 -6.25 -30.03
CA ILE A 228 -16.84 -5.33 -29.07
C ILE A 228 -17.96 -4.79 -28.18
N LEU A 229 -17.78 -4.92 -26.88
CA LEU A 229 -18.67 -4.31 -25.87
C LEU A 229 -18.27 -2.85 -25.67
N LYS A 230 -19.24 -1.95 -25.76
CA LYS A 230 -19.08 -0.52 -25.56
C LYS A 230 -19.81 -0.09 -24.30
N VAL A 231 -19.13 0.61 -23.44
CA VAL A 231 -19.65 1.18 -22.18
C VAL A 231 -19.84 2.68 -22.38
N HIS A 232 -21.07 3.15 -22.35
CA HIS A 232 -21.41 4.56 -22.51
C HIS A 232 -21.51 5.23 -21.16
N LEU A 233 -20.74 6.30 -20.96
CA LEU A 233 -20.77 7.10 -19.75
C LEU A 233 -21.68 8.31 -19.92
N LYS A 234 -22.30 8.79 -18.84
CA LYS A 234 -23.16 9.99 -18.85
C LYS A 234 -22.49 11.26 -19.37
N SER A 235 -21.18 11.32 -19.32
CA SER A 235 -20.40 12.43 -19.89
C SER A 235 -20.27 12.41 -21.41
N GLY A 236 -20.80 11.38 -22.09
CA GLY A 236 -20.64 11.14 -23.52
C GLY A 236 -19.35 10.37 -23.88
N ILE A 237 -18.55 9.99 -22.91
CA ILE A 237 -17.36 9.13 -23.11
C ILE A 237 -17.84 7.71 -23.44
N GLU A 238 -17.25 7.11 -24.46
CA GLU A 238 -17.46 5.71 -24.84
C GLU A 238 -16.16 4.93 -24.59
N LEU A 239 -16.27 3.80 -23.90
CA LEU A 239 -15.14 2.92 -23.60
C LEU A 239 -15.38 1.55 -24.22
N GLU A 240 -14.39 1.04 -24.94
CA GLU A 240 -14.40 -0.31 -25.48
C GLU A 240 -13.89 -1.33 -24.46
N ALA A 241 -14.58 -2.46 -24.36
CA ALA A 241 -14.19 -3.54 -23.47
C ALA A 241 -14.41 -4.92 -24.10
N ASP A 242 -13.65 -5.89 -23.66
CA ASP A 242 -13.89 -7.31 -23.90
C ASP A 242 -14.62 -7.94 -22.70
N PHE A 243 -14.53 -7.29 -21.53
CA PHE A 243 -15.09 -7.75 -20.26
C PHE A 243 -15.49 -6.56 -19.37
N VAL A 244 -16.65 -6.66 -18.73
CA VAL A 244 -17.14 -5.67 -17.76
C VAL A 244 -17.51 -6.37 -16.45
N LEU A 245 -17.02 -5.87 -15.33
CA LEU A 245 -17.46 -6.27 -14.00
C LEU A 245 -18.27 -5.15 -13.33
N LEU A 246 -19.48 -5.45 -12.91
CA LEU A 246 -20.29 -4.54 -12.10
C LEU A 246 -20.02 -4.78 -10.63
N SER A 247 -19.40 -3.81 -9.97
CA SER A 247 -19.05 -3.84 -8.54
C SER A 247 -19.52 -2.57 -7.82
N ILE A 248 -20.76 -2.15 -8.11
CA ILE A 248 -21.36 -0.90 -7.64
C ILE A 248 -22.07 -1.01 -6.29
N GLY A 249 -21.73 -2.02 -5.52
CA GLY A 249 -22.27 -2.28 -4.19
C GLY A 249 -23.14 -3.52 -4.12
N VAL A 250 -23.63 -3.77 -2.91
CA VAL A 250 -24.48 -4.93 -2.59
C VAL A 250 -25.74 -4.47 -1.85
N ARG A 251 -26.79 -5.29 -1.91
CA ARG A 251 -28.04 -5.09 -1.16
C ARG A 251 -28.29 -6.29 -0.27
N PRO A 252 -28.78 -6.10 0.97
CA PRO A 252 -29.16 -7.20 1.84
C PRO A 252 -30.29 -8.03 1.20
N GLN A 253 -30.21 -9.35 1.29
CA GLN A 253 -31.27 -10.24 0.83
C GLN A 253 -32.35 -10.35 1.91
N THR A 254 -33.40 -9.55 1.79
CA THR A 254 -34.47 -9.44 2.79
C THR A 254 -35.84 -9.89 2.32
N ASN A 255 -35.97 -10.39 1.08
CA ASN A 255 -37.26 -10.78 0.52
C ASN A 255 -37.96 -11.84 1.36
N LEU A 256 -37.22 -12.89 1.74
CA LEU A 256 -37.75 -13.98 2.58
C LEU A 256 -38.30 -13.45 3.92
N ALA A 257 -37.56 -12.54 4.57
CA ALA A 257 -37.98 -11.94 5.84
C ALA A 257 -39.20 -10.98 5.64
N ARG A 258 -39.20 -10.20 4.56
CA ARG A 258 -40.30 -9.28 4.24
C ARG A 258 -41.60 -10.05 3.98
N GLU A 259 -41.55 -11.10 3.18
CA GLU A 259 -42.72 -11.94 2.84
C GLU A 259 -43.23 -12.70 4.05
N ALA A 260 -42.35 -13.02 5.02
CA ALA A 260 -42.73 -13.61 6.32
C ALA A 260 -43.31 -12.58 7.32
N GLY A 261 -43.44 -11.31 6.94
CA GLY A 261 -43.92 -10.25 7.83
C GLY A 261 -42.95 -9.83 8.92
N LEU A 262 -41.65 -10.19 8.80
CA LEU A 262 -40.65 -9.77 9.77
C LEU A 262 -40.29 -8.26 9.55
N LYS A 263 -40.05 -7.55 10.66
CA LYS A 263 -39.69 -6.14 10.62
C LYS A 263 -38.37 -5.93 9.88
N LEU A 264 -38.38 -5.02 8.90
CA LEU A 264 -37.17 -4.47 8.31
C LEU A 264 -36.84 -3.13 8.96
N GLY A 265 -35.56 -2.81 9.03
CA GLY A 265 -35.08 -1.53 9.55
C GLY A 265 -35.06 -0.40 8.50
N GLU A 266 -34.55 0.75 8.89
CA GLU A 266 -34.50 1.96 8.03
C GLU A 266 -33.59 1.76 6.81
N THR A 267 -32.53 0.95 6.94
CA THR A 267 -31.60 0.63 5.85
C THR A 267 -32.06 -0.53 4.97
N GLN A 268 -33.29 -1.00 5.20
CA GLN A 268 -33.88 -2.18 4.53
C GLN A 268 -33.20 -3.52 4.89
N GLY A 269 -32.36 -3.56 5.90
CA GLY A 269 -31.86 -4.80 6.51
C GLY A 269 -32.90 -5.44 7.42
N ILE A 270 -32.76 -6.74 7.71
CA ILE A 270 -33.60 -7.43 8.70
C ILE A 270 -33.31 -6.81 10.06
N TYR A 271 -34.32 -6.22 10.70
CA TYR A 271 -34.19 -5.69 12.06
C TYR A 271 -33.91 -6.82 13.05
N VAL A 272 -32.89 -6.65 13.87
CA VAL A 272 -32.61 -7.56 14.99
C VAL A 272 -32.42 -6.78 16.28
N ASN A 273 -32.78 -7.42 17.39
CA ASN A 273 -32.48 -6.92 18.73
C ASN A 273 -31.01 -7.23 19.13
N GLU A 274 -30.63 -6.87 20.35
CA GLU A 274 -29.29 -7.13 20.88
C GLU A 274 -28.90 -8.61 20.96
N PHE A 275 -29.88 -9.52 20.93
CA PHE A 275 -29.68 -10.98 20.92
C PHE A 275 -29.61 -11.57 19.50
N LEU A 276 -29.64 -10.72 18.47
CA LEU A 276 -29.74 -11.11 17.04
C LEU A 276 -31.07 -11.81 16.69
N GLN A 277 -32.11 -11.61 17.50
CA GLN A 277 -33.45 -12.11 17.32
C GLN A 277 -34.25 -11.10 16.50
N THR A 278 -35.04 -11.55 15.53
CA THR A 278 -35.90 -10.69 14.70
C THR A 278 -37.15 -10.21 15.47
N SER A 279 -38.16 -9.70 14.77
CA SER A 279 -39.45 -9.38 15.37
C SER A 279 -40.27 -10.62 15.78
N ASP A 280 -39.84 -11.80 15.38
CA ASP A 280 -40.39 -13.10 15.82
C ASP A 280 -39.42 -13.80 16.77
N GLU A 281 -39.90 -14.23 17.92
CA GLU A 281 -39.06 -14.82 18.99
C GLU A 281 -38.43 -16.17 18.61
N SER A 282 -38.95 -16.83 17.59
CA SER A 282 -38.39 -18.09 17.09
C SER A 282 -37.38 -17.91 15.96
N ILE A 283 -37.24 -16.68 15.42
CA ILE A 283 -36.44 -16.40 14.24
C ILE A 283 -35.29 -15.45 14.59
N TYR A 284 -34.08 -15.85 14.27
CA TYR A 284 -32.84 -15.08 14.39
C TYR A 284 -32.30 -14.75 13.02
N ALA A 285 -31.46 -13.70 12.92
CA ALA A 285 -30.81 -13.35 11.67
C ALA A 285 -29.37 -12.86 11.91
N VAL A 286 -28.46 -13.16 10.96
CA VAL A 286 -27.03 -12.81 11.02
C VAL A 286 -26.45 -12.50 9.65
N GLY A 287 -25.30 -11.87 9.64
CA GLY A 287 -24.51 -11.57 8.43
C GLY A 287 -24.97 -10.31 7.71
N ASP A 288 -24.69 -10.27 6.41
CA ASP A 288 -24.89 -9.09 5.57
C ASP A 288 -26.35 -8.63 5.44
N ALA A 289 -27.31 -9.49 5.84
CA ALA A 289 -28.72 -9.20 5.71
C ALA A 289 -29.31 -8.37 6.86
N ILE A 290 -28.60 -8.20 7.98
CA ILE A 290 -29.18 -7.62 9.20
C ILE A 290 -28.85 -6.14 9.36
N GLU A 291 -29.80 -5.41 9.96
CA GLU A 291 -29.62 -4.04 10.44
C GLU A 291 -29.52 -4.02 11.96
N TYR A 292 -28.53 -3.29 12.48
CA TYR A 292 -28.31 -3.09 13.91
C TYR A 292 -27.79 -1.67 14.19
N PRO A 293 -27.85 -1.16 15.44
CA PRO A 293 -27.31 0.14 15.77
C PRO A 293 -25.77 0.19 15.63
N HIS A 294 -25.25 1.24 14.98
CA HIS A 294 -23.80 1.48 14.91
C HIS A 294 -23.26 1.86 16.31
N PRO A 295 -22.22 1.21 16.84
CA PRO A 295 -21.75 1.40 18.22
C PRO A 295 -21.35 2.82 18.61
N ILE A 296 -20.90 3.64 17.65
CA ILE A 296 -20.47 5.03 17.93
C ILE A 296 -21.65 6.00 17.85
N THR A 297 -22.58 5.79 16.90
CA THR A 297 -23.63 6.79 16.61
C THR A 297 -25.02 6.39 17.05
N GLY A 298 -25.24 5.13 17.40
CA GLY A 298 -26.55 4.56 17.67
C GLY A 298 -27.50 4.50 16.46
N LYS A 299 -27.05 4.98 15.27
CA LYS A 299 -27.91 5.00 14.08
C LYS A 299 -27.95 3.63 13.40
N PRO A 300 -29.05 3.32 12.68
CA PRO A 300 -29.16 2.10 11.89
C PRO A 300 -27.96 1.90 10.94
N TRP A 301 -27.46 0.67 10.88
CA TRP A 301 -26.22 0.34 10.16
C TRP A 301 -26.27 -1.02 9.51
N LEU A 302 -25.74 -1.11 8.28
CA LEU A 302 -25.44 -2.36 7.58
C LEU A 302 -23.92 -2.51 7.47
N ASN A 303 -23.42 -3.73 7.61
CA ASN A 303 -22.01 -4.01 7.50
C ASN A 303 -21.76 -5.35 6.80
N PHE A 304 -21.23 -5.29 5.59
CA PHE A 304 -21.04 -6.44 4.70
C PHE A 304 -19.63 -7.04 4.85
N LEU A 305 -19.31 -7.55 6.05
CA LEU A 305 -18.01 -8.11 6.41
C LEU A 305 -18.13 -9.50 7.05
N ALA A 306 -17.25 -10.40 6.63
CA ALA A 306 -17.24 -11.78 7.11
C ALA A 306 -16.90 -11.91 8.61
N GLY A 307 -16.02 -11.07 9.15
CA GLY A 307 -15.64 -11.08 10.57
C GLY A 307 -16.82 -10.87 11.51
N PRO A 308 -17.59 -9.76 11.36
CA PRO A 308 -18.85 -9.55 12.06
C PRO A 308 -19.85 -10.69 11.90
N ALA A 309 -20.07 -11.19 10.66
CA ALA A 309 -21.01 -12.28 10.38
C ALA A 309 -20.66 -13.55 11.18
N ASN A 310 -19.39 -13.94 11.25
CA ASN A 310 -18.94 -15.09 12.04
C ASN A 310 -19.16 -14.89 13.55
N ARG A 311 -18.90 -13.69 14.08
CA ARG A 311 -19.14 -13.38 15.49
C ARG A 311 -20.64 -13.37 15.82
N GLN A 312 -21.46 -12.76 14.95
CA GLN A 312 -22.93 -12.80 15.07
C GLN A 312 -23.46 -14.24 15.07
N ALA A 313 -22.97 -15.06 14.14
CA ALA A 313 -23.34 -16.47 14.04
C ALA A 313 -23.07 -17.26 15.35
N ARG A 314 -21.93 -17.00 15.98
CA ARG A 314 -21.60 -17.61 17.26
C ARG A 314 -22.55 -17.17 18.39
N ILE A 315 -22.84 -15.88 18.47
CA ILE A 315 -23.75 -15.29 19.46
C ILE A 315 -25.19 -15.83 19.25
N ALA A 316 -25.69 -15.78 18.00
CA ALA A 316 -27.01 -16.27 17.65
C ALA A 316 -27.18 -17.77 17.95
N ALA A 317 -26.14 -18.57 17.67
CA ALA A 317 -26.16 -20.00 17.99
C ALA A 317 -26.24 -20.27 19.50
N ASP A 318 -25.50 -19.51 20.30
CA ASP A 318 -25.60 -19.62 21.76
C ASP A 318 -26.99 -19.17 22.25
N ASN A 319 -27.53 -18.09 21.70
CA ASN A 319 -28.85 -17.55 22.05
C ASN A 319 -30.01 -18.48 21.62
N ILE A 320 -29.89 -19.15 20.49
CA ILE A 320 -30.86 -20.15 20.01
C ILE A 320 -30.94 -21.34 20.98
N VAL A 321 -29.80 -21.77 21.52
CA VAL A 321 -29.73 -22.98 22.36
C VAL A 321 -30.03 -22.67 23.85
N PHE A 322 -29.55 -21.52 24.35
CA PHE A 322 -29.58 -21.18 25.78
C PHE A 322 -30.51 -20.02 26.12
N ASP A 323 -31.35 -19.62 25.19
CA ASP A 323 -32.40 -18.61 25.37
C ASP A 323 -31.87 -17.20 25.69
N ASN A 324 -31.19 -16.55 24.72
CA ASN A 324 -30.78 -15.16 24.75
C ASN A 324 -29.80 -14.77 25.87
N ILE A 325 -28.69 -15.48 25.98
CA ILE A 325 -27.67 -15.25 27.03
C ILE A 325 -26.60 -14.25 26.66
N ASN A 326 -26.38 -14.00 25.38
CA ASN A 326 -25.28 -13.17 24.86
C ASN A 326 -25.81 -12.02 24.00
N THR A 327 -25.28 -10.80 24.23
CA THR A 327 -25.62 -9.63 23.43
C THR A 327 -24.59 -9.37 22.34
N TYR A 328 -25.06 -8.81 21.23
CA TYR A 328 -24.21 -8.31 20.14
C TYR A 328 -24.08 -6.80 20.22
N GLU A 329 -22.87 -6.33 20.47
CA GLU A 329 -22.53 -4.90 20.65
C GLU A 329 -22.41 -4.12 19.31
N GLY A 330 -22.66 -4.74 18.19
CA GLY A 330 -22.47 -4.15 16.87
C GLY A 330 -21.03 -4.24 16.35
N SER A 331 -20.81 -3.64 15.19
CA SER A 331 -19.51 -3.56 14.49
C SER A 331 -19.23 -2.13 14.06
N ILE A 332 -17.98 -1.71 14.20
CA ILE A 332 -17.50 -0.37 13.78
C ILE A 332 -16.98 -0.34 12.34
N GLY A 333 -17.09 -1.44 11.60
CA GLY A 333 -16.71 -1.50 10.19
C GLY A 333 -15.20 -1.55 9.93
N THR A 334 -14.45 -2.29 10.74
CA THR A 334 -13.01 -2.48 10.51
C THR A 334 -12.78 -3.32 9.26
N SER A 335 -12.07 -2.74 8.30
CA SER A 335 -11.84 -3.30 6.97
C SER A 335 -10.42 -3.06 6.49
N ILE A 336 -9.92 -3.98 5.67
CA ILE A 336 -8.59 -3.92 5.08
C ILE A 336 -8.64 -4.53 3.68
N ALA A 337 -7.90 -3.95 2.74
CA ALA A 337 -7.73 -4.48 1.40
C ALA A 337 -6.28 -4.27 0.94
N LYS A 338 -5.83 -5.19 0.11
CA LYS A 338 -4.61 -5.04 -0.67
C LYS A 338 -4.97 -4.44 -2.04
N VAL A 339 -4.24 -3.41 -2.46
CA VAL A 339 -4.37 -2.78 -3.77
C VAL A 339 -2.97 -2.75 -4.39
N PHE A 340 -2.64 -3.72 -5.21
CA PHE A 340 -1.29 -3.98 -5.72
C PHE A 340 -0.27 -4.12 -4.58
N ASP A 341 0.61 -3.14 -4.39
CA ASP A 341 1.67 -3.20 -3.38
C ASP A 341 1.29 -2.48 -2.09
N ILE A 342 0.23 -1.68 -2.11
CA ILE A 342 -0.22 -0.95 -0.92
C ILE A 342 -1.37 -1.68 -0.22
N THR A 343 -1.43 -1.47 1.08
CA THR A 343 -2.53 -1.90 1.94
C THR A 343 -3.35 -0.69 2.36
N VAL A 344 -4.66 -0.80 2.22
CA VAL A 344 -5.63 0.24 2.59
C VAL A 344 -6.53 -0.30 3.68
N ALA A 345 -6.56 0.38 4.83
CA ALA A 345 -7.37 -0.06 5.96
C ALA A 345 -8.15 1.10 6.60
N SER A 346 -9.31 0.79 7.15
CA SER A 346 -10.13 1.75 7.87
C SER A 346 -10.91 1.10 9.01
N THR A 347 -11.21 1.89 10.05
CA THR A 347 -12.06 1.50 11.17
C THR A 347 -12.80 2.70 11.71
N GLY A 348 -14.04 2.51 12.18
CA GLY A 348 -14.89 3.59 12.69
C GLY A 348 -15.36 4.56 11.61
N LEU A 349 -15.42 5.84 11.91
CA LEU A 349 -16.05 6.88 11.10
C LEU A 349 -15.02 7.81 10.46
N PRO A 350 -14.91 7.86 9.12
CA PRO A 350 -14.10 8.86 8.41
C PRO A 350 -14.71 10.26 8.54
N ALA A 351 -13.89 11.30 8.35
CA ALA A 351 -14.31 12.71 8.46
C ALA A 351 -15.51 13.05 7.57
N LYS A 352 -15.56 12.51 6.34
CA LYS A 352 -16.69 12.73 5.44
C LYS A 352 -18.01 12.19 5.98
N ARG A 353 -17.99 11.05 6.69
CA ARG A 353 -19.18 10.46 7.28
C ARG A 353 -19.65 11.27 8.50
N LEU A 354 -18.72 11.68 9.35
CA LEU A 354 -19.00 12.56 10.48
C LEU A 354 -19.62 13.88 10.01
N LYS A 355 -19.07 14.47 8.94
CA LYS A 355 -19.64 15.68 8.31
C LYS A 355 -21.07 15.47 7.79
N GLN A 356 -21.33 14.35 7.10
CA GLN A 356 -22.68 14.01 6.63
C GLN A 356 -23.70 13.84 7.76
N MET A 357 -23.23 13.37 8.92
CA MET A 357 -24.05 13.15 10.11
C MET A 357 -24.15 14.39 11.01
N ASN A 358 -23.49 15.49 10.64
CA ASN A 358 -23.37 16.72 11.46
C ASN A 358 -22.77 16.46 12.86
N ILE A 359 -21.83 15.50 12.96
CA ILE A 359 -21.10 15.22 14.19
C ILE A 359 -19.82 16.08 14.18
N PRO A 360 -19.61 16.95 15.18
CA PRO A 360 -18.38 17.74 15.29
C PRO A 360 -17.16 16.82 15.43
N TYR A 361 -16.10 17.13 14.71
CA TYR A 361 -14.85 16.35 14.73
C TYR A 361 -13.63 17.23 14.46
N LEU A 362 -12.49 16.75 14.94
CA LEU A 362 -11.15 17.14 14.53
C LEU A 362 -10.49 15.95 13.82
N SER A 363 -9.46 16.23 13.04
CA SER A 363 -8.66 15.16 12.44
C SER A 363 -7.18 15.51 12.41
N SER A 364 -6.34 14.49 12.47
CA SER A 364 -4.91 14.63 12.23
C SER A 364 -4.47 13.64 11.13
N THR A 365 -3.44 14.04 10.38
CA THR A 365 -2.80 13.19 9.38
C THR A 365 -1.31 13.18 9.63
N ILE A 366 -0.69 12.01 9.64
CA ILE A 366 0.75 11.83 9.76
C ILE A 366 1.28 10.96 8.64
N HIS A 367 2.52 11.21 8.27
CA HIS A 367 3.30 10.41 7.34
C HIS A 367 4.49 9.84 8.10
N THR A 368 4.70 8.54 8.06
CA THR A 368 5.70 7.85 8.87
C THR A 368 6.23 6.60 8.16
N GLY A 369 7.25 5.97 8.71
CA GLY A 369 7.71 4.66 8.26
C GLY A 369 7.04 3.51 9.00
N SER A 370 7.04 2.33 8.39
CA SER A 370 6.52 1.09 8.99
C SER A 370 7.30 0.69 10.24
N HIS A 371 8.60 1.00 10.28
CA HIS A 371 9.52 0.77 11.39
C HIS A 371 10.62 1.85 11.44
N ALA A 372 11.62 1.68 12.29
CA ALA A 372 12.72 2.64 12.45
C ALA A 372 13.47 2.89 11.14
N GLY A 373 13.54 4.16 10.70
CA GLY A 373 14.11 4.54 9.41
C GLY A 373 15.61 4.26 9.25
N TYR A 374 16.34 4.09 10.35
CA TYR A 374 17.75 3.68 10.32
C TYR A 374 17.93 2.16 10.10
N TYR A 375 16.83 1.37 10.21
CA TYR A 375 16.84 -0.05 9.89
C TYR A 375 16.36 -0.25 8.45
N PRO A 376 17.06 -1.07 7.64
CA PRO A 376 16.73 -1.24 6.23
C PRO A 376 15.31 -1.76 6.00
N GLY A 377 14.68 -1.30 4.91
CA GLY A 377 13.37 -1.78 4.50
C GLY A 377 12.18 -1.05 5.13
N SER A 378 12.38 0.08 5.79
CA SER A 378 11.29 0.93 6.26
C SER A 378 10.51 1.49 5.08
N LEU A 379 9.22 1.17 5.04
CA LEU A 379 8.30 1.59 3.98
C LEU A 379 7.32 2.63 4.51
N GLN A 380 6.82 3.46 3.61
CA GLN A 380 5.91 4.55 3.96
C GLN A 380 4.56 4.04 4.47
N MET A 381 4.03 4.77 5.45
CA MET A 381 2.69 4.60 6.00
C MET A 381 2.07 5.97 6.29
N ASP A 382 0.87 6.18 5.81
CA ASP A 382 0.08 7.39 5.98
C ASP A 382 -1.13 7.07 6.86
N ILE A 383 -1.27 7.80 7.96
CA ILE A 383 -2.32 7.55 8.97
C ILE A 383 -3.15 8.82 9.15
N LYS A 384 -4.47 8.67 9.09
CA LYS A 384 -5.42 9.72 9.43
C LYS A 384 -6.37 9.23 10.50
N ILE A 385 -6.53 10.02 11.57
CA ILE A 385 -7.50 9.74 12.64
C ILE A 385 -8.53 10.88 12.76
N THR A 386 -9.71 10.52 13.22
CA THR A 386 -10.80 11.45 13.54
C THR A 386 -11.19 11.30 15.00
N PHE A 387 -11.47 12.41 15.67
CA PHE A 387 -11.76 12.43 17.11
C PHE A 387 -12.66 13.60 17.49
N SER A 388 -13.29 13.50 18.65
CA SER A 388 -14.17 14.52 19.24
C SER A 388 -13.38 15.76 19.63
N PRO A 389 -13.87 16.98 19.30
CA PRO A 389 -13.27 18.23 19.75
C PRO A 389 -13.49 18.51 21.25
N ASN A 390 -14.43 17.82 21.91
CA ASN A 390 -14.81 18.11 23.29
C ASN A 390 -13.97 17.31 24.29
N ASP A 391 -13.82 16.00 24.05
CA ASP A 391 -13.21 15.06 24.99
C ASP A 391 -12.12 14.19 24.36
N GLY A 392 -11.81 14.38 23.07
CA GLY A 392 -10.81 13.62 22.37
C GLY A 392 -11.17 12.16 22.08
N ARG A 393 -12.43 11.74 22.26
CA ARG A 393 -12.89 10.39 21.97
C ARG A 393 -12.60 10.05 20.50
N LEU A 394 -12.00 8.89 20.26
CA LEU A 394 -11.70 8.41 18.90
C LEU A 394 -12.97 8.03 18.17
N TYR A 395 -13.13 8.52 16.94
CA TYR A 395 -14.22 8.19 16.04
C TYR A 395 -13.80 7.23 14.93
N GLY A 396 -12.60 7.38 14.39
CA GLY A 396 -12.13 6.57 13.30
C GLY A 396 -10.64 6.69 13.03
N ALA A 397 -10.13 5.71 12.29
CA ALA A 397 -8.76 5.70 11.77
C ALA A 397 -8.73 5.13 10.35
N GLN A 398 -7.80 5.63 9.54
CA GLN A 398 -7.55 5.22 8.17
C GLN A 398 -6.04 5.12 7.97
N ILE A 399 -5.60 4.06 7.32
CA ILE A 399 -4.17 3.83 7.05
C ILE A 399 -4.01 3.41 5.59
N VAL A 400 -3.06 4.03 4.91
CA VAL A 400 -2.58 3.60 3.59
C VAL A 400 -1.08 3.44 3.68
N GLY A 401 -0.55 2.30 3.28
CA GLY A 401 0.89 2.04 3.36
C GLY A 401 1.29 0.70 2.80
N TYR A 402 2.59 0.45 2.77
CA TYR A 402 3.14 -0.78 2.18
C TYR A 402 3.30 -1.91 3.20
N ASP A 403 3.57 -1.59 4.47
CA ASP A 403 3.84 -2.57 5.51
C ASP A 403 3.36 -2.10 6.88
N GLY A 404 2.96 -3.04 7.76
CA GLY A 404 2.56 -2.80 9.15
C GLY A 404 1.23 -2.06 9.33
N VAL A 405 0.40 -1.99 8.28
CA VAL A 405 -0.94 -1.39 8.28
C VAL A 405 -1.91 -2.23 9.10
N ASP A 406 -1.88 -3.55 8.90
CA ASP A 406 -2.71 -4.55 9.58
C ASP A 406 -2.53 -4.49 11.10
N LYS A 407 -1.29 -4.52 11.57
CA LYS A 407 -0.94 -4.41 12.98
C LYS A 407 -1.56 -3.18 13.65
N ARG A 408 -1.61 -2.05 12.94
CA ARG A 408 -2.01 -0.77 13.53
C ARG A 408 -3.50 -0.50 13.42
N ILE A 409 -4.14 -0.91 12.33
CA ILE A 409 -5.59 -0.73 12.20
C ILE A 409 -6.34 -1.53 13.26
N ASP A 410 -5.87 -2.72 13.62
CA ASP A 410 -6.48 -3.54 14.68
C ASP A 410 -6.36 -2.89 16.06
N GLN A 411 -5.25 -2.19 16.33
CA GLN A 411 -5.09 -1.45 17.58
C GLN A 411 -6.03 -0.24 17.66
N TYR A 412 -6.21 0.50 16.54
CA TYR A 412 -7.22 1.56 16.48
C TYR A 412 -8.64 1.00 16.64
N ALA A 413 -8.94 -0.13 16.01
CA ALA A 413 -10.25 -0.77 16.15
C ALA A 413 -10.53 -1.16 17.60
N LEU A 414 -9.54 -1.71 18.29
CA LEU A 414 -9.63 -2.04 19.72
C LEU A 414 -9.87 -0.77 20.57
N ALA A 415 -9.08 0.28 20.33
CA ALA A 415 -9.22 1.55 21.04
C ALA A 415 -10.61 2.17 20.83
N ILE A 416 -11.06 2.30 19.58
CA ILE A 416 -12.35 2.89 19.21
C ILE A 416 -13.51 2.09 19.82
N LYS A 417 -13.46 0.75 19.72
CA LYS A 417 -14.51 -0.10 20.26
C LYS A 417 -14.66 0.00 21.79
N ASN A 418 -13.55 0.25 22.48
CA ASN A 418 -13.55 0.48 23.93
C ASN A 418 -13.80 1.95 24.33
N GLY A 419 -14.18 2.81 23.38
CA GLY A 419 -14.48 4.21 23.67
C GLY A 419 -13.27 5.04 24.09
N ALA A 420 -12.06 4.61 23.71
CA ALA A 420 -10.83 5.29 24.09
C ALA A 420 -10.74 6.71 23.50
N THR A 421 -9.94 7.56 24.14
CA THR A 421 -9.60 8.91 23.69
C THR A 421 -8.24 8.92 23.00
N ILE A 422 -7.88 10.04 22.38
CA ILE A 422 -6.54 10.23 21.78
C ILE A 422 -5.43 10.08 22.83
N GLU A 423 -5.68 10.42 24.10
CA GLU A 423 -4.72 10.24 25.18
C GLU A 423 -4.33 8.76 25.39
N PHE A 424 -5.28 7.84 25.19
CA PHE A 424 -4.99 6.40 25.24
C PHE A 424 -3.90 6.02 24.23
N LEU A 425 -3.92 6.59 23.02
CA LEU A 425 -2.92 6.31 21.99
C LEU A 425 -1.51 6.73 22.42
N THR A 426 -1.39 7.81 23.19
CA THR A 426 -0.09 8.31 23.68
C THR A 426 0.51 7.46 24.79
N ARG A 427 -0.32 6.68 25.47
CA ARG A 427 0.06 5.82 26.61
C ARG A 427 0.14 4.33 26.26
N LEU A 428 -0.23 3.97 25.01
CA LEU A 428 -0.24 2.60 24.59
C LEU A 428 1.20 2.05 24.56
N GLU A 429 1.42 0.93 25.25
CA GLU A 429 2.69 0.25 25.25
C GLU A 429 2.84 -0.62 24.00
N HIS A 430 3.83 -0.30 23.18
CA HIS A 430 4.11 -1.00 21.93
C HIS A 430 5.36 -1.88 22.06
N ALA A 431 5.29 -3.07 21.49
CA ALA A 431 6.49 -3.87 21.31
C ALA A 431 7.42 -3.18 20.31
N TYR A 432 8.66 -2.93 20.73
CA TYR A 432 9.66 -2.25 19.93
C TYR A 432 10.95 -3.08 19.78
N ALA A 433 11.31 -3.24 18.52
CA ALA A 433 12.68 -3.44 18.07
C ALA A 433 12.77 -2.87 16.64
N PRO A 434 13.97 -2.43 16.17
CA PRO A 434 14.10 -1.72 14.90
C PRO A 434 13.42 -2.34 13.69
N PRO A 435 13.39 -3.70 13.51
CA PRO A 435 12.72 -4.32 12.36
C PRO A 435 11.18 -4.27 12.40
N PHE A 436 10.57 -3.98 13.57
CA PHE A 436 9.11 -4.12 13.77
C PHE A 436 8.39 -2.81 13.99
N SER A 437 9.08 -1.80 14.53
CA SER A 437 8.52 -0.49 14.81
C SER A 437 9.61 0.55 14.98
N SER A 438 9.22 1.78 15.31
CA SER A 438 10.10 2.81 15.86
C SER A 438 9.85 2.96 17.36
N ALA A 439 10.80 3.52 18.10
CA ALA A 439 10.65 3.75 19.54
C ALA A 439 9.44 4.62 19.88
N LYS A 440 9.04 5.49 18.93
CA LYS A 440 7.74 6.17 18.93
C LYS A 440 6.90 5.52 17.83
N ASP A 441 6.06 4.54 18.19
CA ASP A 441 5.21 3.87 17.20
C ASP A 441 4.31 4.89 16.49
N PRO A 442 4.01 4.70 15.20
CA PRO A 442 3.09 5.55 14.44
C PRO A 442 1.77 5.86 15.15
N ILE A 443 1.22 4.92 15.91
CA ILE A 443 0.00 5.15 16.71
C ILE A 443 0.24 6.22 17.78
N ALA A 444 1.34 6.12 18.54
CA ALA A 444 1.69 7.11 19.55
C ALA A 444 1.93 8.49 18.92
N ILE A 445 2.63 8.54 17.76
CA ILE A 445 2.84 9.80 17.02
C ILE A 445 1.50 10.41 16.61
N SER A 446 0.56 9.61 16.10
CA SER A 446 -0.78 10.11 15.74
C SER A 446 -1.53 10.69 16.94
N GLY A 447 -1.38 10.06 18.10
CA GLY A 447 -1.90 10.55 19.38
C GLY A 447 -1.28 11.89 19.79
N TYR A 448 0.06 12.03 19.73
CA TYR A 448 0.75 13.29 20.06
C TYR A 448 0.33 14.45 19.17
N VAL A 449 0.18 14.22 17.86
CA VAL A 449 -0.29 15.25 16.92
C VAL A 449 -1.74 15.64 17.24
N ALA A 450 -2.61 14.66 17.49
CA ALA A 450 -4.00 14.90 17.85
C ALA A 450 -4.13 15.67 19.20
N GLU A 451 -3.32 15.34 20.19
CA GLU A 451 -3.26 16.04 21.46
C GLU A 451 -2.85 17.52 21.29
N ASN A 452 -1.85 17.78 20.44
CA ASN A 452 -1.45 19.15 20.12
C ASN A 452 -2.58 19.96 19.45
N ILE A 453 -3.40 19.31 18.62
CA ILE A 453 -4.57 19.94 18.00
C ILE A 453 -5.66 20.18 19.06
N LEU A 454 -6.02 19.17 19.84
CA LEU A 454 -7.09 19.25 20.83
C LEU A 454 -6.78 20.29 21.93
N SER A 455 -5.53 20.36 22.38
CA SER A 455 -5.07 21.32 23.40
C SER A 455 -4.76 22.72 22.86
N ASN A 456 -5.07 23.01 21.59
CA ASN A 456 -4.77 24.27 20.89
C ASN A 456 -3.27 24.66 20.83
N LYS A 457 -2.36 23.73 21.14
CA LYS A 457 -0.91 23.95 20.94
C LYS A 457 -0.59 24.10 19.46
N MET A 458 -1.36 23.43 18.60
CA MET A 458 -1.31 23.57 17.14
C MET A 458 -2.68 23.89 16.58
N THR A 459 -2.82 24.98 15.85
CA THR A 459 -4.02 25.31 15.08
C THR A 459 -3.93 24.62 13.71
N PRO A 460 -4.81 23.67 13.40
CA PRO A 460 -4.75 22.96 12.14
C PRO A 460 -5.20 23.83 10.96
N LEU A 461 -4.54 23.65 9.81
CA LEU A 461 -4.98 24.10 8.51
C LEU A 461 -5.16 22.85 7.64
N TYR A 462 -6.36 22.63 7.13
CA TYR A 462 -6.60 21.47 6.29
C TYR A 462 -6.37 21.77 4.81
N TRP A 463 -5.99 20.76 4.03
CA TRP A 463 -5.62 20.92 2.61
C TRP A 463 -6.69 21.63 1.76
N ARG A 464 -7.98 21.40 2.03
CA ARG A 464 -9.08 22.11 1.31
C ARG A 464 -9.18 23.57 1.69
N GLU A 465 -8.91 23.91 2.94
CA GLU A 465 -8.85 25.30 3.41
C GLU A 465 -7.67 26.00 2.76
N MET A 466 -6.52 25.32 2.67
CA MET A 466 -5.34 25.82 1.97
C MET A 466 -5.60 26.01 0.47
N GLN A 467 -6.25 25.06 -0.19
CA GLN A 467 -6.58 25.14 -1.62
C GLN A 467 -7.48 26.33 -1.95
N ASN A 468 -8.40 26.68 -1.04
CA ASN A 468 -9.36 27.78 -1.20
C ASN A 468 -8.91 29.08 -0.52
N ALA A 469 -7.71 29.14 0.01
CA ALA A 469 -7.21 30.31 0.72
C ALA A 469 -6.98 31.50 -0.21
N ASP A 470 -7.41 32.68 0.22
CA ASP A 470 -7.08 33.94 -0.44
C ASP A 470 -5.67 34.38 -0.02
N LEU A 471 -4.67 34.04 -0.85
CA LEU A 471 -3.26 34.30 -0.57
C LEU A 471 -2.93 35.81 -0.49
N SER A 472 -3.82 36.70 -0.91
CA SER A 472 -3.63 38.14 -0.71
C SER A 472 -3.85 38.56 0.76
N LYS A 473 -4.55 37.76 1.54
CA LYS A 473 -4.94 38.05 2.94
C LYS A 473 -4.11 37.30 3.98
N VAL A 474 -3.32 36.33 3.57
CA VAL A 474 -2.50 35.49 4.46
C VAL A 474 -1.03 35.54 4.04
N THR A 475 -0.14 35.24 4.96
CA THR A 475 1.27 35.00 4.66
C THR A 475 1.52 33.50 4.66
N LEU A 476 1.87 32.95 3.50
CA LEU A 476 2.17 31.52 3.36
C LEU A 476 3.68 31.32 3.44
N VAL A 477 4.14 30.45 4.35
CA VAL A 477 5.56 30.21 4.64
C VAL A 477 5.90 28.73 4.49
N ASP A 478 6.84 28.44 3.61
CA ASP A 478 7.48 27.13 3.48
C ASP A 478 8.70 27.08 4.40
N VAL A 479 8.65 26.23 5.43
CA VAL A 479 9.75 26.10 6.40
C VAL A 479 10.69 24.94 6.08
N ARG A 480 10.67 24.45 4.83
CA ARG A 480 11.63 23.47 4.32
C ARG A 480 12.96 24.14 3.94
N THR A 481 13.97 23.32 3.68
CA THR A 481 15.23 23.83 3.16
C THR A 481 15.05 24.46 1.77
N PRO A 482 15.97 25.37 1.33
CA PRO A 482 15.90 25.94 -0.02
C PRO A 482 15.92 24.88 -1.13
N ASP A 483 16.70 23.80 -0.94
CA ASP A 483 16.77 22.70 -1.91
C ASP A 483 15.45 21.95 -2.04
N GLU A 484 14.77 21.68 -0.91
CA GLU A 484 13.44 21.08 -0.92
C GLU A 484 12.39 21.99 -1.58
N ALA A 485 12.44 23.29 -1.29
CA ALA A 485 11.52 24.26 -1.87
C ALA A 485 11.75 24.45 -3.40
N ALA A 486 12.98 24.32 -3.86
CA ALA A 486 13.34 24.38 -5.28
C ALA A 486 12.78 23.18 -6.09
N LEU A 487 12.56 22.03 -5.44
CA LEU A 487 11.92 20.85 -6.06
C LEU A 487 10.42 21.00 -6.26
N GLY A 488 9.80 21.99 -5.65
CA GLY A 488 8.38 22.30 -5.72
C GLY A 488 7.86 22.88 -4.41
N SER A 489 6.96 23.84 -4.48
CA SER A 489 6.34 24.49 -3.33
C SER A 489 4.94 24.99 -3.68
N ILE A 490 4.14 25.34 -2.67
CA ILE A 490 2.83 25.96 -2.91
C ILE A 490 3.06 27.37 -3.46
N ARG A 491 2.45 27.65 -4.61
CA ARG A 491 2.60 28.94 -5.28
C ARG A 491 2.27 30.11 -4.35
N GLY A 492 3.15 31.08 -4.26
CA GLY A 492 3.00 32.28 -3.41
C GLY A 492 3.57 32.11 -1.99
N ALA A 493 4.17 30.98 -1.67
CA ALA A 493 4.88 30.79 -0.43
C ALA A 493 6.23 31.52 -0.43
N ILE A 494 6.59 32.12 0.70
CA ILE A 494 7.96 32.56 0.97
C ILE A 494 8.71 31.42 1.65
N ASN A 495 9.94 31.17 1.22
CA ASN A 495 10.74 30.12 1.84
C ASN A 495 11.61 30.71 2.95
N ILE A 496 11.32 30.30 4.17
CA ILE A 496 12.11 30.63 5.37
C ILE A 496 12.37 29.31 6.10
N PRO A 497 13.53 28.69 5.92
CA PRO A 497 13.87 27.45 6.60
C PRO A 497 13.63 27.53 8.12
N LEU A 498 13.18 26.43 8.72
CA LEU A 498 12.92 26.40 10.16
C LEU A 498 14.11 26.90 11.01
N ASP A 499 15.30 26.52 10.60
CA ASP A 499 16.54 26.86 11.34
C ASP A 499 16.85 28.37 11.26
N ASP A 500 16.50 29.04 10.16
CA ASP A 500 16.69 30.47 9.92
C ASP A 500 15.50 31.31 10.45
N LEU A 501 14.40 30.66 10.83
CA LEU A 501 13.13 31.34 11.13
C LEU A 501 13.26 32.42 12.20
N ARG A 502 14.07 32.19 13.25
CA ARG A 502 14.25 33.14 14.36
C ARG A 502 14.93 34.43 13.91
N GLU A 503 15.86 34.33 12.96
CA GLU A 503 16.63 35.47 12.44
C GLU A 503 15.83 36.21 11.37
N ARG A 504 15.06 35.47 10.57
CA ARG A 504 14.30 36.01 9.42
C ARG A 504 12.82 36.29 9.73
N MET A 505 12.43 36.23 10.98
CA MET A 505 11.03 36.42 11.41
C MET A 505 10.46 37.79 11.03
N SER A 506 11.30 38.81 10.90
CA SER A 506 10.91 40.16 10.45
C SER A 506 10.35 40.19 9.02
N GLU A 507 10.58 39.16 8.22
CA GLU A 507 10.02 39.00 6.87
C GLU A 507 8.53 38.57 6.89
N ILE A 508 8.01 38.17 8.06
CA ILE A 508 6.62 37.69 8.25
C ILE A 508 5.81 38.79 8.93
N PRO A 509 4.83 39.44 8.25
CA PRO A 509 3.98 40.46 8.86
C PRO A 509 3.13 39.88 10.01
N LYS A 510 3.13 40.52 11.18
CA LYS A 510 2.40 40.07 12.37
C LYS A 510 0.89 40.29 12.31
N GLU A 511 0.46 41.21 11.46
CA GLU A 511 -0.93 41.67 11.32
C GLU A 511 -1.77 40.73 10.44
N ARG A 512 -1.12 39.80 9.76
CA ARG A 512 -1.77 38.85 8.85
C ARG A 512 -1.75 37.45 9.44
N PRO A 513 -2.77 36.62 9.16
CA PRO A 513 -2.71 35.20 9.45
C PRO A 513 -1.50 34.55 8.74
N VAL A 514 -0.79 33.68 9.45
CA VAL A 514 0.37 32.95 8.93
C VAL A 514 0.02 31.49 8.74
N TYR A 515 0.15 31.03 7.51
CA TYR A 515 -0.04 29.63 7.14
C TYR A 515 1.33 28.99 6.92
N LEU A 516 1.63 27.96 7.68
CA LEU A 516 2.91 27.27 7.68
C LEU A 516 2.77 25.88 7.06
N PHE A 517 3.76 25.48 6.32
CA PHE A 517 3.88 24.09 5.91
C PHE A 517 5.35 23.64 5.81
N CYS A 518 5.55 22.36 5.94
CA CYS A 518 6.77 21.66 5.55
C CYS A 518 6.37 20.38 4.82
N GLU A 519 7.25 19.43 4.63
CA GLU A 519 6.97 18.21 3.89
C GLU A 519 5.81 17.39 4.52
N VAL A 520 5.86 17.12 5.84
CA VAL A 520 4.92 16.21 6.53
C VAL A 520 4.21 16.83 7.77
N GLY A 521 4.45 18.12 8.06
CA GLY A 521 3.79 18.87 9.14
C GLY A 521 4.60 19.09 10.41
N LEU A 522 5.69 18.34 10.68
CA LEU A 522 6.46 18.46 11.94
C LEU A 522 7.22 19.79 12.06
N ARG A 523 8.01 20.16 11.05
CA ARG A 523 8.75 21.45 11.05
C ARG A 523 7.79 22.63 11.10
N GLY A 524 6.64 22.52 10.42
CA GLY A 524 5.58 23.55 10.48
C GLY A 524 5.00 23.70 11.88
N TYR A 525 4.80 22.59 12.63
CA TYR A 525 4.39 22.64 14.03
C TYR A 525 5.42 23.35 14.91
N ILE A 526 6.71 23.04 14.76
CA ILE A 526 7.79 23.71 15.50
C ILE A 526 7.79 25.20 15.17
N ALA A 527 7.72 25.56 13.89
CA ALA A 527 7.64 26.94 13.42
C ALA A 527 6.42 27.69 14.00
N SER A 528 5.26 27.02 14.08
CA SER A 528 4.06 27.64 14.63
C SER A 528 4.21 28.01 16.11
N ASN A 529 4.90 27.17 16.88
CA ASN A 529 5.18 27.46 18.28
C ASN A 529 6.20 28.59 18.46
N ILE A 530 7.23 28.67 17.60
CA ILE A 530 8.19 29.78 17.58
C ILE A 530 7.45 31.10 17.32
N LEU A 531 6.64 31.17 16.28
CA LEU A 531 5.90 32.38 15.92
C LEU A 531 4.88 32.78 17.01
N LYS A 532 4.09 31.82 17.52
CA LYS A 532 3.17 32.09 18.65
C LYS A 532 3.90 32.62 19.87
N GLY A 533 5.04 32.05 20.25
CA GLY A 533 5.90 32.52 21.33
C GLY A 533 6.43 33.94 21.14
N CYS A 534 6.56 34.39 19.86
CA CYS A 534 6.99 35.73 19.47
C CYS A 534 5.81 36.70 19.22
N GLY A 535 4.59 36.33 19.60
CA GLY A 535 3.43 37.20 19.60
C GLY A 535 2.59 37.22 18.32
N TYR A 536 2.78 36.28 17.41
CA TYR A 536 1.88 36.09 16.27
C TYR A 536 0.58 35.45 16.72
N LYS A 537 -0.58 36.01 16.35
CA LYS A 537 -1.90 35.63 16.90
C LYS A 537 -2.57 34.50 16.13
N ASP A 538 -2.58 34.55 14.81
CA ASP A 538 -3.21 33.54 13.95
C ASP A 538 -2.13 32.81 13.14
N VAL A 539 -1.65 31.71 13.68
CA VAL A 539 -0.64 30.86 13.06
C VAL A 539 -1.20 29.46 12.91
N ARG A 540 -1.31 29.00 11.67
CA ARG A 540 -1.87 27.69 11.34
C ARG A 540 -0.85 26.82 10.64
N ASN A 541 -0.84 25.52 10.97
CA ASN A 541 0.04 24.53 10.36
C ASN A 541 -0.75 23.59 9.46
N LEU A 542 -0.29 23.40 8.22
CA LEU A 542 -0.89 22.49 7.25
C LEU A 542 -0.76 21.05 7.73
N VAL A 543 -1.90 20.43 8.01
CA VAL A 543 -1.98 19.06 8.53
C VAL A 543 -1.51 18.07 7.46
N GLY A 544 -0.50 17.25 7.79
CA GLY A 544 0.14 16.33 6.85
C GLY A 544 1.06 17.02 5.84
N GLY A 545 1.26 18.35 5.96
CA GLY A 545 2.22 19.10 5.17
C GLY A 545 1.94 19.15 3.66
N LEU A 546 2.97 19.50 2.90
CA LEU A 546 2.94 19.58 1.44
C LEU A 546 2.55 18.25 0.83
N LYS A 547 3.02 17.15 1.36
CA LYS A 547 2.74 15.80 0.87
C LYS A 547 1.25 15.49 0.81
N THR A 548 0.50 15.78 1.88
CA THR A 548 -0.97 15.62 1.86
C THR A 548 -1.63 16.58 0.87
N TYR A 549 -1.15 17.83 0.81
CA TYR A 549 -1.70 18.84 -0.09
C TYR A 549 -1.51 18.44 -1.56
N GLU A 550 -0.30 18.14 -1.96
CA GLU A 550 0.03 17.73 -3.34
C GLU A 550 -0.73 16.47 -3.74
N THR A 551 -0.72 15.44 -2.89
CA THR A 551 -1.42 14.20 -3.18
C THR A 551 -2.93 14.42 -3.37
N ALA A 552 -3.53 15.27 -2.54
CA ALA A 552 -4.96 15.56 -2.59
C ALA A 552 -5.36 16.52 -3.73
N THR A 553 -4.44 17.34 -4.24
CA THR A 553 -4.70 18.33 -5.30
C THR A 553 -4.17 17.94 -6.66
N LYS A 554 -3.32 16.89 -6.74
CA LYS A 554 -2.80 16.38 -8.00
C LYS A 554 -3.94 15.91 -8.91
N PRO A 555 -4.03 16.45 -10.14
CA PRO A 555 -5.08 16.04 -11.06
C PRO A 555 -4.93 14.56 -11.43
N ILE A 556 -6.06 13.87 -11.51
CA ILE A 556 -6.12 12.52 -12.07
C ILE A 556 -6.08 12.64 -13.57
N ILE A 557 -5.13 11.96 -14.20
CA ILE A 557 -5.04 11.91 -15.66
C ILE A 557 -6.11 10.92 -16.14
N THR A 558 -7.22 11.46 -16.66
CA THR A 558 -8.25 10.64 -17.31
C THR A 558 -7.89 10.52 -18.78
N PRO A 559 -7.67 9.31 -19.32
CA PRO A 559 -7.40 9.12 -20.74
C PRO A 559 -8.56 9.68 -21.56
N THR A 560 -8.27 10.37 -22.65
CA THR A 560 -9.29 10.83 -23.60
C THR A 560 -9.58 9.69 -24.58
N PRO A 561 -10.79 9.08 -24.59
CA PRO A 561 -11.12 8.01 -25.52
C PRO A 561 -11.10 8.53 -26.96
N GLY A 562 -10.61 7.72 -27.89
CA GLY A 562 -10.64 8.01 -29.33
C GLY A 562 -9.44 8.72 -29.90
N LEU A 563 -8.53 9.25 -29.11
CA LEU A 563 -7.16 9.44 -29.57
C LEU A 563 -6.53 8.05 -29.51
N LYS A 564 -6.52 7.32 -30.65
CA LYS A 564 -5.48 6.35 -30.86
C LYS A 564 -4.23 7.10 -30.47
N GLU A 565 -3.57 6.68 -29.39
CA GLU A 565 -2.18 7.04 -29.22
C GLU A 565 -1.53 6.63 -30.51
N ASN A 566 -1.34 7.58 -31.39
CA ASN A 566 -0.36 7.45 -32.42
C ASN A 566 0.92 7.19 -31.65
N LYS A 567 1.39 5.95 -31.68
CA LYS A 567 2.62 5.52 -31.06
C LYS A 567 3.83 6.34 -31.55
N ASN A 568 3.60 7.47 -32.17
CA ASN A 568 4.60 8.33 -32.80
C ASN A 568 4.34 9.84 -32.67
N GLU A 569 3.45 10.36 -31.82
CA GLU A 569 3.41 11.83 -31.65
C GLU A 569 2.99 12.21 -30.23
N CYS A 570 3.96 12.28 -29.30
CA CYS A 570 3.94 13.32 -28.29
C CYS A 570 4.13 14.64 -29.06
N ASN A 571 3.09 15.47 -29.17
CA ASN A 571 3.23 16.84 -29.60
C ASN A 571 4.04 17.60 -28.52
N HIS A 572 5.37 17.52 -28.64
CA HIS A 572 6.25 18.56 -28.18
C HIS A 572 6.10 19.75 -29.11
N PRO A 573 6.22 21.00 -28.63
CA PRO A 573 6.45 22.09 -29.52
C PRO A 573 7.67 21.71 -30.34
N VAL A 574 7.46 21.52 -31.62
CA VAL A 574 8.53 21.29 -32.60
C VAL A 574 9.42 22.52 -32.54
N LEU A 575 10.52 22.41 -31.84
CA LEU A 575 11.66 23.22 -32.13
C LEU A 575 12.19 22.70 -33.48
N ASN A 576 11.65 23.29 -34.56
CA ASN A 576 12.24 23.17 -35.85
C ASN A 576 13.61 23.90 -35.78
N ASP A 577 14.63 23.14 -35.42
CA ASP A 577 16.00 23.51 -35.76
C ASP A 577 16.78 22.21 -36.07
N GLU A 578 17.18 22.10 -37.32
CA GLU A 578 17.80 20.92 -37.93
C GLU A 578 19.26 20.66 -37.46
N SER A 579 19.62 20.86 -36.19
CA SER A 579 21.01 20.72 -35.77
C SER A 579 21.30 20.00 -34.47
N THR A 580 20.31 19.44 -33.74
CA THR A 580 20.61 18.74 -32.49
C THR A 580 20.15 17.25 -32.53
N ALA A 581 21.01 16.38 -33.03
CA ALA A 581 20.82 14.95 -32.95
C ALA A 581 20.78 14.49 -31.48
N ILE A 582 19.65 13.92 -31.01
CA ILE A 582 19.56 13.30 -29.70
C ILE A 582 20.32 11.98 -29.72
N ILE A 583 21.34 11.85 -28.87
CA ILE A 583 22.06 10.60 -28.69
C ILE A 583 21.27 9.69 -27.75
N ARG A 584 20.92 8.49 -28.23
CA ARG A 584 20.14 7.51 -27.47
C ARG A 584 21.03 6.43 -26.90
N VAL A 585 20.91 6.20 -25.57
CA VAL A 585 21.69 5.21 -24.83
C VAL A 585 20.74 4.20 -24.18
N ASP A 586 20.98 2.94 -24.50
CA ASP A 586 20.21 1.83 -23.91
C ASP A 586 20.90 1.27 -22.67
N ALA A 587 20.33 1.48 -21.49
CA ALA A 587 20.74 0.90 -20.21
C ALA A 587 19.69 -0.08 -19.65
N CYS A 588 18.81 -0.62 -20.53
CA CYS A 588 17.83 -1.63 -20.10
C CYS A 588 18.53 -2.93 -19.67
N GLY A 589 17.95 -3.60 -18.67
CA GLY A 589 18.52 -4.85 -18.13
C GLY A 589 19.72 -4.64 -17.20
N ILE A 590 20.14 -3.39 -16.97
CA ILE A 590 21.21 -3.04 -16.04
C ILE A 590 20.56 -2.40 -14.80
N GLN A 591 21.00 -2.81 -13.61
CA GLN A 591 20.52 -2.24 -12.34
C GLN A 591 21.55 -1.24 -11.79
N CYS A 592 21.09 -0.36 -10.85
CA CYS A 592 21.91 0.62 -10.17
C CYS A 592 23.24 -0.02 -9.66
N PRO A 593 24.42 0.62 -9.87
CA PRO A 593 24.63 1.96 -10.43
C PRO A 593 24.84 1.99 -11.96
N GLY A 594 24.66 0.85 -12.64
CA GLY A 594 24.96 0.66 -14.05
C GLY A 594 24.39 1.72 -15.00
N PRO A 595 23.08 2.08 -14.92
CA PRO A 595 22.51 3.11 -15.79
C PRO A 595 23.18 4.48 -15.63
N ILE A 596 23.51 4.90 -14.41
CA ILE A 596 24.19 6.18 -14.13
C ILE A 596 25.63 6.17 -14.66
N LEU A 597 26.34 5.06 -14.48
CA LEU A 597 27.70 4.92 -15.02
C LEU A 597 27.71 4.99 -16.55
N LYS A 598 26.70 4.39 -17.17
CA LYS A 598 26.53 4.43 -18.64
C LYS A 598 26.18 5.83 -19.13
N LEU A 599 25.27 6.51 -18.43
CA LEU A 599 24.97 7.93 -18.67
C LEU A 599 26.23 8.80 -18.57
N LYS A 600 27.01 8.67 -17.48
CA LYS A 600 28.28 9.40 -17.31
C LYS A 600 29.23 9.21 -18.47
N LYS A 601 29.53 7.97 -18.85
CA LYS A 601 30.44 7.68 -19.97
C LYS A 601 29.93 8.24 -21.29
N SER A 602 28.62 8.20 -21.52
CA SER A 602 28.02 8.66 -22.78
C SER A 602 27.94 10.18 -22.87
N ILE A 603 27.72 10.89 -21.76
CA ILE A 603 27.64 12.35 -21.76
C ILE A 603 29.05 13.00 -21.86
N GLU A 604 30.10 12.31 -21.41
CA GLU A 604 31.47 12.80 -21.47
C GLU A 604 31.93 13.07 -22.93
N ILE A 605 31.48 12.26 -23.89
CA ILE A 605 31.83 12.38 -25.31
C ILE A 605 30.98 13.41 -26.09
N LEU A 606 29.93 13.96 -25.50
CA LEU A 606 29.05 14.95 -26.11
C LEU A 606 29.70 16.36 -26.06
N GLN A 607 29.24 17.23 -26.95
CA GLN A 607 29.54 18.65 -26.88
C GLN A 607 28.52 19.38 -26.02
N PRO A 608 28.85 20.47 -25.35
CA PRO A 608 27.89 21.30 -24.62
C PRO A 608 26.68 21.69 -25.49
N GLY A 609 25.48 21.61 -24.93
CA GLY A 609 24.22 21.86 -25.64
C GLY A 609 23.63 20.63 -26.35
N GLN A 610 24.40 19.56 -26.50
CA GLN A 610 23.85 18.30 -27.06
C GLN A 610 22.97 17.54 -26.07
N LEU A 611 21.99 16.84 -26.62
CA LEU A 611 20.99 16.07 -25.86
C LEU A 611 21.33 14.59 -25.83
N ILE A 612 21.13 13.99 -24.67
CA ILE A 612 21.22 12.55 -24.48
C ILE A 612 19.94 12.01 -23.87
N GLU A 613 19.35 10.98 -24.50
CA GLU A 613 18.25 10.21 -23.94
C GLU A 613 18.76 8.85 -23.48
N VAL A 614 18.60 8.55 -22.20
CA VAL A 614 18.97 7.26 -21.62
C VAL A 614 17.72 6.51 -21.22
N ARG A 615 17.60 5.26 -21.66
CA ARG A 615 16.51 4.36 -21.24
C ARG A 615 17.02 3.27 -20.30
N SER A 616 16.24 2.96 -19.26
CA SER A 616 16.58 1.94 -18.26
C SER A 616 15.32 1.23 -17.73
N THR A 617 15.46 -0.04 -17.36
CA THR A 617 14.43 -0.81 -16.66
C THR A 617 14.56 -0.72 -15.13
N ASP A 618 15.51 0.05 -14.61
CA ASP A 618 15.71 0.31 -13.19
C ASP A 618 14.79 1.45 -12.73
N ALA A 619 13.84 1.16 -11.84
CA ALA A 619 12.87 2.12 -11.34
C ALA A 619 13.50 3.29 -10.54
N GLY A 620 14.70 3.10 -9.96
CA GLY A 620 15.47 4.14 -9.29
C GLY A 620 16.16 5.13 -10.25
N PHE A 621 16.42 4.71 -11.47
CA PHE A 621 17.22 5.46 -12.43
C PHE A 621 16.77 6.92 -12.69
N PRO A 622 15.46 7.24 -12.84
CA PRO A 622 15.05 8.64 -13.06
C PRO A 622 15.39 9.58 -11.91
N HIS A 623 15.31 9.10 -10.68
CA HIS A 623 15.67 9.86 -9.48
C HIS A 623 17.19 10.01 -9.36
N ASP A 624 17.92 8.93 -9.62
CA ASP A 624 19.37 8.93 -9.60
C ASP A 624 19.94 9.83 -10.69
N ALA A 625 19.35 9.85 -11.88
CA ALA A 625 19.74 10.72 -12.98
C ALA A 625 19.48 12.20 -12.67
N ALA A 626 18.35 12.54 -12.05
CA ALA A 626 18.05 13.90 -11.63
C ALA A 626 19.04 14.38 -10.56
N SER A 627 19.32 13.55 -9.54
CA SER A 627 20.31 13.84 -8.50
C SER A 627 21.71 13.98 -9.07
N TRP A 628 22.05 13.13 -10.04
CA TRP A 628 23.34 13.18 -10.73
C TRP A 628 23.50 14.46 -11.55
N CYS A 629 22.46 14.86 -12.30
CA CYS A 629 22.46 16.13 -13.06
C CYS A 629 22.66 17.33 -12.13
N SER A 630 21.96 17.36 -10.99
CA SER A 630 22.12 18.42 -9.99
C SER A 630 23.54 18.49 -9.42
N SER A 631 24.20 17.34 -9.23
CA SER A 631 25.57 17.26 -8.69
C SER A 631 26.65 17.61 -9.72
N THR A 632 26.39 17.36 -11.01
CA THR A 632 27.36 17.53 -12.10
C THR A 632 27.12 18.80 -12.94
N GLY A 633 26.04 19.54 -12.66
CA GLY A 633 25.71 20.78 -13.34
C GLY A 633 25.08 20.58 -14.71
N HIS A 634 24.74 19.37 -15.10
CA HIS A 634 24.01 19.09 -16.33
C HIS A 634 22.51 19.40 -16.19
N LYS A 635 21.84 19.74 -17.29
CA LYS A 635 20.44 20.13 -17.26
C LYS A 635 19.54 18.89 -17.47
N PHE A 636 18.81 18.52 -16.46
CA PHE A 636 17.76 17.51 -16.53
C PHE A 636 16.55 18.12 -17.24
N ILE A 637 16.11 17.55 -18.37
CA ILE A 637 15.03 18.14 -19.18
C ILE A 637 13.71 17.43 -18.88
N GLU A 638 13.68 16.09 -19.01
CA GLU A 638 12.44 15.32 -18.94
C GLU A 638 12.69 13.90 -18.46
N ARG A 639 11.67 13.33 -17.83
CA ARG A 639 11.56 11.88 -17.61
C ARG A 639 10.20 11.38 -18.07
N ARG A 640 10.16 10.18 -18.63
CA ARG A 640 8.94 9.46 -18.94
C ARG A 640 9.12 7.97 -18.67
N THR A 641 8.02 7.27 -18.46
CA THR A 641 8.03 5.81 -18.23
C THR A 641 7.04 5.17 -19.17
N GLU A 642 7.52 4.21 -19.96
CA GLU A 642 6.72 3.48 -20.94
C GLU A 642 6.96 1.98 -20.76
N LYS A 643 5.93 1.21 -20.49
CA LYS A 643 6.00 -0.27 -20.35
C LYS A 643 7.12 -0.77 -19.41
N GLY A 644 7.33 -0.10 -18.28
CA GLY A 644 8.38 -0.44 -17.31
C GLY A 644 9.79 -0.06 -17.76
N ILE A 645 9.93 0.72 -18.84
CA ILE A 645 11.18 1.35 -19.26
C ILE A 645 11.10 2.84 -18.90
N HIS A 646 12.10 3.30 -18.17
CA HIS A 646 12.25 4.70 -17.77
C HIS A 646 13.18 5.41 -18.75
N TYR A 647 12.74 6.53 -19.30
CA TYR A 647 13.51 7.38 -20.20
C TYR A 647 13.83 8.68 -19.48
N VAL A 648 15.06 9.15 -19.65
CA VAL A 648 15.55 10.41 -19.10
C VAL A 648 16.27 11.18 -20.19
N LEU A 649 15.84 12.42 -20.41
CA LEU A 649 16.46 13.34 -21.37
C LEU A 649 17.28 14.39 -20.62
N ILE A 650 18.54 14.54 -21.02
CA ILE A 650 19.51 15.42 -20.38
C ILE A 650 20.25 16.21 -21.44
N GLU A 651 20.48 17.49 -21.15
CA GLU A 651 21.32 18.37 -21.94
C GLU A 651 22.71 18.52 -21.29
N LYS A 652 23.78 18.31 -22.06
CA LYS A 652 25.11 18.55 -21.56
C LYS A 652 25.35 20.06 -21.42
N SER A 653 25.53 20.52 -20.20
CA SER A 653 25.90 21.92 -19.93
C SER A 653 27.38 22.15 -20.17
N THR A 654 27.75 23.37 -20.56
CA THR A 654 29.12 23.82 -20.52
C THR A 654 29.63 23.70 -19.09
N SER A 655 30.74 23.04 -18.87
CA SER A 655 31.48 23.16 -17.63
C SER A 655 31.94 24.64 -17.52
N LYS A 656 31.08 25.51 -16.99
CA LYS A 656 31.55 26.74 -16.43
C LYS A 656 32.32 26.36 -15.19
N SER A 657 33.64 26.50 -15.27
CA SER A 657 34.50 26.75 -14.12
C SER A 657 33.73 27.62 -13.14
N VAL A 658 33.46 27.06 -11.95
CA VAL A 658 33.01 27.83 -10.80
C VAL A 658 34.22 28.70 -10.39
N GLU A 659 34.41 29.79 -11.08
CA GLU A 659 35.19 30.93 -10.61
C GLU A 659 34.22 32.00 -10.16
N ASN A 660 34.31 32.27 -8.86
CA ASN A 660 33.64 33.37 -8.14
C ASN A 660 32.27 33.08 -7.53
N VAL A 661 32.21 32.18 -6.53
CA VAL A 661 31.68 32.56 -5.22
C VAL A 661 32.67 32.04 -4.17
N ILE A 662 33.44 32.94 -3.60
CA ILE A 662 34.22 32.71 -2.40
C ILE A 662 33.23 32.41 -1.28
N ASN A 663 33.02 31.11 -0.99
CA ASN A 663 32.63 30.63 0.33
C ASN A 663 33.15 29.22 0.49
N THR A 664 34.05 29.05 1.45
CA THR A 664 34.62 27.86 2.02
C THR A 664 33.65 26.71 2.15
N ASN A 665 33.56 25.86 1.10
CA ASN A 665 33.09 24.49 1.23
C ASN A 665 34.10 23.61 0.48
N GLU A 666 35.09 23.08 1.22
CA GLU A 666 35.91 21.97 0.77
C GLU A 666 35.00 20.89 0.24
N GLU A 667 35.27 20.34 -0.94
CA GLU A 667 34.52 19.24 -1.56
C GLU A 667 34.59 18.03 -0.66
N LYS A 668 33.57 17.83 0.16
CA LYS A 668 33.51 16.73 1.11
C LYS A 668 33.34 15.40 0.38
N GLY A 669 34.27 14.48 0.60
CA GLY A 669 34.29 13.12 0.07
C GLY A 669 33.23 12.22 0.68
N LYS A 670 33.32 10.92 0.36
CA LYS A 670 32.51 9.84 0.95
C LYS A 670 33.39 8.67 1.33
N THR A 671 33.18 8.10 2.52
CA THR A 671 33.95 6.95 2.97
C THR A 671 33.05 5.78 3.35
N PHE A 672 33.57 4.59 3.09
CA PHE A 672 32.94 3.33 3.45
C PHE A 672 33.92 2.45 4.21
N ILE A 673 33.49 1.80 5.29
CA ILE A 673 34.25 0.73 5.94
C ILE A 673 33.61 -0.59 5.54
N LEU A 674 34.36 -1.47 4.91
CA LEU A 674 33.95 -2.84 4.66
C LEU A 674 34.65 -3.77 5.67
N PHE A 675 33.87 -4.26 6.62
CA PHE A 675 34.32 -5.17 7.66
C PHE A 675 34.09 -6.64 7.30
N SER A 676 33.00 -6.92 6.56
CA SER A 676 32.56 -8.28 6.26
C SER A 676 33.03 -8.75 4.88
N ASP A 677 33.26 -10.07 4.73
CA ASP A 677 33.48 -10.72 3.46
C ASP A 677 32.21 -11.43 2.92
N ASP A 678 31.05 -11.15 3.48
CA ASP A 678 29.79 -11.63 2.92
C ASP A 678 29.56 -11.04 1.54
N LEU A 679 29.23 -11.90 0.57
CA LEU A 679 29.05 -11.53 -0.83
C LEU A 679 28.03 -10.40 -1.01
N ASP A 680 26.89 -10.46 -0.32
CA ASP A 680 25.83 -9.46 -0.37
C ASP A 680 26.25 -8.11 0.20
N LYS A 681 27.01 -8.08 1.29
CA LYS A 681 27.54 -6.85 1.87
C LYS A 681 28.66 -6.24 1.01
N ALA A 682 29.53 -7.07 0.46
CA ALA A 682 30.56 -6.62 -0.46
C ALA A 682 29.94 -6.03 -1.74
N LEU A 683 28.89 -6.67 -2.29
CA LEU A 683 28.14 -6.13 -3.42
C LEU A 683 27.55 -4.75 -3.09
N ALA A 684 26.88 -4.62 -1.94
CA ALA A 684 26.29 -3.35 -1.50
C ALA A 684 27.35 -2.23 -1.40
N THR A 685 28.52 -2.54 -0.82
CA THR A 685 29.62 -1.57 -0.69
C THR A 685 30.11 -1.07 -2.04
N PHE A 686 30.34 -1.96 -3.01
CA PHE A 686 30.83 -1.54 -4.32
C PHE A 686 29.76 -0.87 -5.17
N VAL A 687 28.47 -1.21 -5.00
CA VAL A 687 27.35 -0.49 -5.62
C VAL A 687 27.29 0.95 -5.11
N LEU A 688 27.33 1.14 -3.79
CA LEU A 688 27.33 2.48 -3.17
C LEU A 688 28.56 3.31 -3.55
N ALA A 689 29.75 2.69 -3.54
CA ALA A 689 30.99 3.37 -3.88
C ALA A 689 31.00 3.83 -5.36
N ASN A 690 30.53 2.98 -6.29
CA ASN A 690 30.42 3.34 -7.70
C ASN A 690 29.38 4.43 -7.93
N GLY A 691 28.23 4.35 -7.27
CA GLY A 691 27.22 5.39 -7.30
C GLY A 691 27.76 6.74 -6.78
N ALA A 692 28.49 6.72 -5.66
CA ALA A 692 29.11 7.89 -5.11
C ALA A 692 30.21 8.49 -6.03
N ALA A 693 31.08 7.65 -6.59
CA ALA A 693 32.12 8.09 -7.54
C ALA A 693 31.54 8.69 -8.82
N ALA A 694 30.38 8.20 -9.28
CA ALA A 694 29.69 8.76 -10.44
C ALA A 694 29.22 10.21 -10.23
N THR A 695 29.05 10.67 -8.98
CA THR A 695 28.74 12.09 -8.67
C THR A 695 29.96 13.01 -8.72
N GLY A 696 31.14 12.52 -9.10
CA GLY A 696 32.38 13.29 -9.17
C GLY A 696 33.05 13.53 -7.82
N LYS A 697 32.56 12.96 -6.72
CA LYS A 697 33.12 13.11 -5.38
C LYS A 697 34.23 12.10 -5.11
N LYS A 698 35.20 12.51 -4.29
CA LYS A 698 36.23 11.57 -3.83
C LYS A 698 35.65 10.49 -2.94
N VAL A 699 35.90 9.24 -3.28
CA VAL A 699 35.37 8.08 -2.56
C VAL A 699 36.50 7.23 -2.04
N THR A 700 36.46 6.83 -0.78
CA THR A 700 37.44 5.95 -0.14
C THR A 700 36.73 4.76 0.48
N ILE A 701 37.24 3.54 0.24
CA ILE A 701 36.79 2.33 0.94
C ILE A 701 37.94 1.83 1.84
N PHE A 702 37.67 1.70 3.13
CA PHE A 702 38.60 1.15 4.11
C PHE A 702 38.24 -0.31 4.41
N PHE A 703 39.14 -1.22 4.06
CA PHE A 703 38.95 -2.66 4.23
C PHE A 703 39.60 -3.13 5.50
N THR A 704 38.84 -3.71 6.40
CA THR A 704 39.32 -4.19 7.69
C THR A 704 38.81 -5.60 7.98
N PHE A 705 39.56 -6.38 8.77
CA PHE A 705 39.25 -7.76 9.10
C PHE A 705 38.83 -8.61 7.89
N TRP A 706 37.62 -9.19 7.95
CA TRP A 706 37.10 -10.08 6.87
C TRP A 706 36.95 -9.36 5.55
N GLY A 707 36.67 -8.05 5.54
CA GLY A 707 36.57 -7.22 4.34
C GLY A 707 37.82 -7.27 3.45
N LEU A 708 38.99 -7.52 4.00
CA LEU A 708 40.25 -7.74 3.26
C LEU A 708 40.16 -8.88 2.24
N ASN A 709 39.29 -9.89 2.48
CA ASN A 709 39.09 -11.00 1.54
C ASN A 709 38.46 -10.56 0.23
N THR A 710 37.75 -9.43 0.20
CA THR A 710 37.09 -8.90 -0.99
C THR A 710 38.05 -8.24 -2.01
N ILE A 711 39.27 -7.89 -1.55
CA ILE A 711 40.32 -7.27 -2.38
C ILE A 711 41.54 -8.14 -2.59
N LYS A 712 41.45 -9.46 -2.33
CA LYS A 712 42.50 -10.42 -2.64
C LYS A 712 42.59 -10.65 -4.15
N LYS A 713 43.83 -10.89 -4.64
CA LYS A 713 44.11 -11.30 -6.01
C LYS A 713 43.49 -12.67 -6.30
N SER A 714 42.95 -12.85 -7.49
CA SER A 714 42.37 -14.14 -7.92
C SER A 714 43.44 -15.23 -8.10
N HIS A 715 44.70 -14.82 -8.33
CA HIS A 715 45.84 -15.73 -8.40
C HIS A 715 46.67 -15.61 -7.13
N LYS A 716 46.77 -16.67 -6.35
CA LYS A 716 47.44 -16.69 -5.03
C LYS A 716 48.97 -16.65 -5.19
N PRO A 717 49.64 -15.55 -4.87
CA PRO A 717 51.09 -15.48 -4.92
C PRO A 717 51.74 -16.38 -3.83
N LYS A 718 52.93 -16.90 -4.11
CA LYS A 718 53.70 -17.66 -3.16
C LYS A 718 54.38 -16.71 -2.19
N VAL A 719 53.83 -16.53 -1.00
CA VAL A 719 54.38 -15.67 0.08
C VAL A 719 54.85 -16.48 1.28
N LYS A 720 55.93 -16.08 1.91
CA LYS A 720 56.41 -16.68 3.14
C LYS A 720 55.54 -16.14 4.30
N LYS A 721 54.89 -17.06 5.01
CA LYS A 721 54.06 -16.74 6.19
C LYS A 721 54.57 -17.53 7.41
N ASP A 722 54.35 -16.98 8.58
CA ASP A 722 54.53 -17.69 9.85
C ASP A 722 53.47 -18.78 10.04
N LEU A 723 53.55 -19.56 11.14
CA LEU A 723 52.67 -20.70 11.37
C LEU A 723 51.18 -20.27 11.44
N LEU A 724 50.90 -19.20 12.17
CA LEU A 724 49.53 -18.66 12.32
C LEU A 724 48.98 -18.09 11.01
N GLY A 725 49.77 -17.33 10.26
CA GLY A 725 49.42 -16.82 8.94
C GLY A 725 49.18 -17.91 7.89
N ARG A 726 49.84 -19.08 7.99
CA ARG A 726 49.54 -20.25 7.16
C ARG A 726 48.22 -20.87 7.54
N MET A 727 47.86 -20.97 8.79
CA MET A 727 46.60 -21.49 9.29
C MET A 727 45.46 -20.62 8.83
N PHE A 728 45.54 -19.30 9.04
CA PHE A 728 44.54 -18.35 8.50
C PHE A 728 44.42 -18.41 6.97
N GLY A 729 45.53 -18.53 6.26
CA GLY A 729 45.54 -18.64 4.79
C GLY A 729 44.90 -19.92 4.27
N TRP A 730 44.71 -20.96 5.13
CA TRP A 730 43.95 -22.16 4.80
C TRP A 730 42.43 -22.03 5.10
N LEU A 731 42.11 -21.31 6.17
CA LEU A 731 40.72 -21.11 6.63
C LEU A 731 39.98 -20.00 5.86
N LEU A 732 40.69 -18.97 5.40
CA LEU A 732 40.08 -17.81 4.74
C LEU A 732 39.82 -18.07 3.26
N PRO A 733 38.78 -17.43 2.68
CA PRO A 733 38.53 -17.45 1.26
C PRO A 733 39.78 -17.05 0.45
N SER A 734 40.11 -17.84 -0.57
CA SER A 734 41.28 -17.57 -1.39
C SER A 734 41.12 -16.42 -2.36
N ASP A 735 39.88 -16.16 -2.76
CA ASP A 735 39.47 -15.05 -3.64
C ASP A 735 37.97 -14.74 -3.51
N THR A 736 37.52 -13.67 -4.18
CA THR A 736 36.14 -13.19 -4.10
C THR A 736 35.09 -14.19 -4.58
N ARG A 737 35.45 -15.16 -5.43
CA ARG A 737 34.52 -16.19 -5.96
C ARG A 737 34.09 -17.19 -4.91
N LYS A 738 34.81 -17.25 -3.78
CA LYS A 738 34.55 -18.16 -2.67
C LYS A 738 33.84 -17.51 -1.49
N LEU A 739 33.45 -16.24 -1.60
CA LEU A 739 32.71 -15.55 -0.57
C LEU A 739 31.32 -16.16 -0.36
N SER A 740 30.89 -16.23 0.90
CA SER A 740 29.60 -16.75 1.33
C SER A 740 28.55 -15.66 1.38
N LEU A 741 27.27 -16.02 1.55
CA LEU A 741 26.20 -15.06 1.87
C LEU A 741 26.09 -14.88 3.39
N SER A 742 25.67 -13.71 3.82
CA SER A 742 25.38 -13.41 5.24
C SER A 742 24.24 -14.26 5.79
N LYS A 743 23.25 -14.57 4.94
CA LYS A 743 22.10 -15.43 5.24
C LYS A 743 21.88 -16.41 4.10
N MET A 744 21.25 -17.56 4.40
CA MET A 744 20.93 -18.60 3.41
C MET A 744 22.13 -19.14 2.63
N ASN A 745 23.30 -19.20 3.23
CA ASN A 745 24.53 -19.66 2.57
C ASN A 745 24.47 -21.16 2.19
N MET A 746 23.75 -21.99 2.98
CA MET A 746 23.47 -23.42 2.71
C MET A 746 24.72 -24.17 2.20
N ALA A 747 25.80 -24.13 2.96
CA ALA A 747 27.10 -24.72 2.59
C ALA A 747 27.67 -24.21 1.25
N GLY A 748 27.40 -22.95 0.89
CA GLY A 748 27.88 -22.30 -0.33
C GLY A 748 26.97 -22.45 -1.56
N ILE A 749 25.87 -23.20 -1.46
CA ILE A 749 24.88 -23.32 -2.53
C ILE A 749 24.17 -21.96 -2.72
N GLY A 750 23.84 -21.26 -1.64
CA GLY A 750 23.20 -19.93 -1.68
C GLY A 750 24.02 -18.90 -2.46
N ALA A 751 25.34 -18.82 -2.21
CA ALA A 751 26.21 -17.90 -2.93
C ALA A 751 26.27 -18.22 -4.45
N LYS A 752 26.30 -19.51 -4.81
CA LYS A 752 26.25 -19.92 -6.24
C LYS A 752 24.93 -19.57 -6.88
N MET A 753 23.82 -19.79 -6.18
CA MET A 753 22.47 -19.44 -6.64
C MET A 753 22.33 -17.92 -6.81
N MET A 754 22.81 -17.13 -5.84
CA MET A 754 22.82 -15.67 -5.94
C MET A 754 23.57 -15.18 -7.18
N ARG A 755 24.79 -15.68 -7.43
CA ARG A 755 25.59 -15.33 -8.60
C ARG A 755 24.89 -15.75 -9.90
N PHE A 756 24.22 -16.92 -9.93
CA PHE A 756 23.43 -17.36 -11.08
C PHE A 756 22.24 -16.41 -11.34
N ILE A 757 21.50 -16.04 -10.28
CA ILE A 757 20.36 -15.12 -10.38
C ILE A 757 20.85 -13.74 -10.85
N MET A 758 21.95 -13.23 -10.30
CA MET A 758 22.55 -11.95 -10.71
C MET A 758 22.86 -11.97 -12.22
N LYS A 759 23.53 -13.03 -12.70
CA LYS A 759 23.83 -13.18 -14.12
C LYS A 759 22.57 -13.20 -14.99
N ARG A 760 21.52 -13.93 -14.54
CA ARG A 760 20.25 -14.02 -15.27
C ARG A 760 19.48 -12.69 -15.28
N LYS A 761 19.63 -11.88 -14.25
CA LYS A 761 18.97 -10.58 -14.09
C LYS A 761 19.80 -9.42 -14.63
N GLY A 762 20.96 -9.65 -15.21
CA GLY A 762 21.85 -8.60 -15.72
C GLY A 762 22.51 -7.74 -14.63
N VAL A 763 22.61 -8.27 -13.41
CA VAL A 763 23.31 -7.59 -12.29
C VAL A 763 24.80 -7.91 -12.40
N ASP A 764 25.63 -6.86 -12.32
CA ASP A 764 27.09 -6.99 -12.37
C ASP A 764 27.64 -7.87 -11.24
N SER A 765 28.66 -8.68 -11.55
CA SER A 765 29.35 -9.49 -10.55
C SER A 765 30.15 -8.62 -9.58
N LEU A 766 30.46 -9.15 -8.39
CA LEU A 766 31.32 -8.46 -7.44
C LEU A 766 32.65 -8.05 -8.04
N GLU A 767 33.23 -8.91 -8.86
CA GLU A 767 34.49 -8.68 -9.57
C GLU A 767 34.37 -7.51 -10.56
N SER A 768 33.24 -7.44 -11.30
CA SER A 768 32.94 -6.33 -12.24
C SER A 768 32.76 -5.01 -11.49
N LEU A 769 31.93 -4.99 -10.44
CA LEU A 769 31.68 -3.80 -9.63
C LEU A 769 32.95 -3.28 -8.94
N ARG A 770 33.80 -4.18 -8.47
CA ARG A 770 35.09 -3.84 -7.88
C ARG A 770 36.05 -3.22 -8.91
N GLN A 771 36.10 -3.78 -10.12
CA GLN A 771 36.91 -3.21 -11.19
C GLN A 771 36.41 -1.83 -11.60
N GLN A 772 35.09 -1.67 -11.73
CA GLN A 772 34.46 -0.36 -11.99
C GLN A 772 34.83 0.67 -10.92
N ALA A 773 34.86 0.28 -9.64
CA ALA A 773 35.27 1.18 -8.56
C ALA A 773 36.72 1.64 -8.72
N ILE A 774 37.62 0.72 -9.08
CA ILE A 774 39.04 1.07 -9.38
C ILE A 774 39.11 2.03 -10.57
N ASP A 775 38.41 1.72 -11.66
CA ASP A 775 38.39 2.51 -12.89
C ASP A 775 37.78 3.91 -12.65
N ASN A 776 36.83 4.05 -11.71
CA ASN A 776 36.21 5.30 -11.29
C ASN A 776 37.07 6.08 -10.27
N GLY A 777 38.26 5.61 -9.94
CA GLY A 777 39.17 6.32 -9.04
C GLY A 777 38.84 6.23 -7.54
N VAL A 778 38.07 5.22 -7.14
CA VAL A 778 37.79 4.95 -5.71
C VAL A 778 39.09 4.51 -5.00
N GLU A 779 39.45 5.21 -3.96
CA GLU A 779 40.64 4.88 -3.15
C GLU A 779 40.35 3.67 -2.26
N PHE A 780 41.20 2.63 -2.39
CA PHE A 780 41.13 1.43 -1.58
C PHE A 780 42.24 1.49 -0.52
N ILE A 781 41.87 1.37 0.77
CA ILE A 781 42.79 1.35 1.89
C ILE A 781 42.60 0.04 2.67
N ALA A 782 43.65 -0.77 2.76
CA ALA A 782 43.71 -1.97 3.56
C ALA A 782 44.24 -1.66 4.97
N CYS A 783 43.54 -2.13 6.01
CA CYS A 783 43.93 -1.94 7.41
C CYS A 783 45.18 -2.77 7.76
N GLN A 784 46.29 -2.09 8.06
CA GLN A 784 47.56 -2.74 8.42
C GLN A 784 47.40 -3.70 9.61
N MET A 785 46.76 -3.25 10.70
CA MET A 785 46.55 -4.09 11.90
C MET A 785 45.75 -5.38 11.53
N SER A 786 44.69 -5.25 10.74
CA SER A 786 43.89 -6.42 10.34
C SER A 786 44.67 -7.37 9.43
N MET A 787 45.56 -6.83 8.56
CA MET A 787 46.47 -7.62 7.73
C MET A 787 47.43 -8.45 8.61
N ASP A 788 48.00 -7.80 9.64
CA ASP A 788 48.95 -8.45 10.53
C ASP A 788 48.27 -9.55 11.37
N VAL A 789 47.09 -9.26 11.94
CA VAL A 789 46.30 -10.23 12.73
C VAL A 789 45.88 -11.44 11.87
N MET A 790 45.48 -11.21 10.66
CA MET A 790 44.98 -12.28 9.77
C MET A 790 46.06 -12.93 8.92
N GLY A 791 47.29 -12.49 9.05
CA GLY A 791 48.44 -13.02 8.28
C GLY A 791 48.31 -12.81 6.79
N ILE A 792 47.65 -11.72 6.36
CA ILE A 792 47.51 -11.33 4.94
C ILE A 792 48.69 -10.45 4.57
N LYS A 793 49.42 -10.78 3.52
CA LYS A 793 50.54 -10.01 3.02
C LYS A 793 50.12 -9.08 1.87
N ARG A 794 50.85 -7.96 1.73
CA ARG A 794 50.60 -6.94 0.71
C ARG A 794 50.49 -7.53 -0.71
N GLU A 795 51.32 -8.51 -1.01
CA GLU A 795 51.41 -9.19 -2.30
C GLU A 795 50.14 -9.99 -2.65
N GLU A 796 49.33 -10.34 -1.62
CA GLU A 796 48.06 -11.05 -1.81
C GLU A 796 46.92 -10.14 -2.20
N LEU A 797 47.06 -8.82 -2.01
CA LEU A 797 46.04 -7.81 -2.34
C LEU A 797 46.22 -7.31 -3.76
N LEU A 798 45.11 -6.74 -4.30
CA LEU A 798 45.13 -6.08 -5.61
C LEU A 798 46.20 -4.98 -5.70
N ASP A 799 46.69 -4.76 -6.89
CA ASP A 799 47.59 -3.63 -7.18
C ASP A 799 46.82 -2.31 -7.01
N GLY A 800 47.46 -1.24 -6.55
CA GLY A 800 46.83 0.06 -6.30
C GLY A 800 46.13 0.20 -4.94
N VAL A 801 46.01 -0.85 -4.13
CA VAL A 801 45.49 -0.75 -2.75
C VAL A 801 46.52 -0.07 -1.84
N ASN A 802 46.14 1.00 -1.16
CA ASN A 802 46.93 1.66 -0.16
C ASN A 802 46.87 0.88 1.18
N ILE A 803 47.94 0.95 1.97
CA ILE A 803 47.90 0.39 3.31
C ILE A 803 47.85 1.55 4.31
N GLY A 804 46.98 1.45 5.29
CA GLY A 804 46.79 2.48 6.29
C GLY A 804 46.22 1.95 7.59
N GLY A 805 46.32 2.75 8.64
CA GLY A 805 45.68 2.48 9.92
C GLY A 805 44.41 3.28 10.13
N VAL A 806 43.85 3.20 11.35
CA VAL A 806 42.62 3.94 11.73
C VAL A 806 42.82 5.46 11.54
N ALA A 807 43.98 6.02 11.82
CA ALA A 807 44.27 7.42 11.64
C ALA A 807 44.18 7.85 10.16
N THR A 808 44.63 7.01 9.22
CA THR A 808 44.51 7.25 7.79
C THR A 808 43.04 7.28 7.37
N TYR A 809 42.23 6.37 7.91
CA TYR A 809 40.77 6.37 7.65
C TYR A 809 40.12 7.60 8.27
N MET A 810 40.41 7.95 9.53
CA MET A 810 39.79 9.10 10.21
C MET A 810 40.04 10.41 9.46
N ASN A 811 41.26 10.61 8.95
CA ASN A 811 41.56 11.78 8.11
C ASN A 811 40.70 11.83 6.84
N ARG A 812 40.39 10.69 6.21
CA ARG A 812 39.46 10.63 5.06
C ARG A 812 38.02 10.84 5.49
N ALA A 813 37.62 10.32 6.66
CA ALA A 813 36.29 10.46 7.20
C ALA A 813 35.95 11.91 7.59
N GLU A 814 36.90 12.63 8.17
CA GLU A 814 36.75 14.06 8.50
C GLU A 814 36.57 14.94 7.26
N GLN A 815 37.19 14.55 6.15
CA GLN A 815 37.02 15.19 4.84
C GLN A 815 35.82 14.71 4.05
N SER A 816 34.94 13.92 4.68
CA SER A 816 33.78 13.31 4.04
C SER A 816 32.50 13.66 4.77
N ASN A 817 31.39 13.81 4.01
CA ASN A 817 30.07 14.08 4.57
C ASN A 817 29.18 12.83 4.66
N VAL A 818 29.66 11.69 4.18
CA VAL A 818 29.02 10.38 4.32
C VAL A 818 30.06 9.37 4.76
N ASN A 819 29.82 8.75 5.89
CA ASN A 819 30.68 7.71 6.46
C ASN A 819 29.80 6.50 6.79
N LEU A 820 29.98 5.38 6.09
CA LEU A 820 29.18 4.17 6.28
C LEU A 820 30.07 2.99 6.70
N PHE A 821 29.55 2.20 7.63
CA PHE A 821 30.15 0.93 8.10
C PHE A 821 29.28 -0.23 7.59
N ILE A 822 29.87 -1.19 6.82
CA ILE A 822 29.16 -2.29 6.16
C ILE A 822 29.77 -3.65 6.52
#